data_2d2468ee95e82575d2e5c63e7e5425ba
#
_entry.id   2d2468ee95e82575d2e5c63e7e5425ba
#
_cell.length_a   1.000
_cell.length_b   1.000
_cell.length_c   1.000
_cell.angle_alpha   90.00
_cell.angle_beta   90.00
_cell.angle_gamma   90.00
#
_symmetry.space_group_name_H-M   'P 1'
#
loop_
_entity.id
_entity.type
_entity.pdbx_description
1 polymer ?
#
loop_
_entity_poly.entity_id
_entity_poly.type
_entity_poly.pdbx_seq_one_letter_code
_entity_poly.pdbx_strand_id
1 'polypeptide(L)'
;MSARQLCALIGVGLLAAGACGGPMDGAVVDGGPVGTCPEGVDLDHDGYGVGCMNGPDCDDGDAAIQIGCGCVVGEAAPGCPCDPAATPVTSCFGGTPEQAATPPCRKGSMTCSERLHSWGVCEGEVAPGEERCDGLDNDCDAEIDDGVLSMCGDCTPGCDKDGWGDTTPFPFPPALPPPGTIEVEADGVGLDPMGDLVLDETNIEYHFLWVANSGAGTVSKLDTITGREVGRYCSVTHASVVDHTGGGSGGVPACGGGNSPSRTAVDFFGNVWVANRAFDYQPSATKIMNDVAECIDRNGDGVIQTSTDVDGDGVISLAMPEFFGEDDECIRFTVIVGSYNGWARAAAIDAGDVAGDPGDAWIGIFNQQRFYQLDGATGALKSFVDAGVTAYGAAIDSMGYLYAPNSCCGRNRIAKIDTATSTVVGSWDQPTWGCGGSYGITIDTNDKVWLGGWPCAAGHMFDPVTTVWTQVPVPGYFGAGWGARGVGADGEGNIWLALHPHSFSNAGALGRVNTTTFAVSTFDLNGLSTAALSEGVPVGAAVDFDGNIWTVNQNTANASRLFIDPITHEPAAHPGTGNTVDTFPVGAAPYTYSDFTGFGLRTVTRPTGDYTVVFEGCGGGELAHWDRVDYTATAPPGTAVEIWVRVGNDRATLDAQPMIGPWTIPPANLQAPPGPVPDGRYLQLIVRLISIDRETTPIVHSLAARWACPTLPIE
;
A
#
# COMPACT_ATOMS: atom_id res chain seq x y z
N MET A 1 39.01 12.02 -34.79
CA MET A 1 37.84 11.32 -34.27
C MET A 1 36.93 11.07 -35.48
N SER A 2 36.74 9.83 -35.83
CA SER A 2 36.04 9.42 -37.06
C SER A 2 34.52 9.37 -36.77
N ALA A 3 33.73 9.54 -37.81
CA ALA A 3 32.27 9.58 -37.77
C ALA A 3 31.56 8.36 -37.12
N ARG A 4 32.31 7.38 -36.62
CA ARG A 4 31.81 6.19 -35.94
C ARG A 4 31.57 6.38 -34.40
N GLN A 5 32.07 7.47 -33.84
CA GLN A 5 31.87 7.71 -32.37
C GLN A 5 30.70 8.62 -32.06
N LEU A 6 30.01 9.18 -33.04
CA LEU A 6 28.87 10.08 -32.80
C LEU A 6 27.48 9.38 -32.87
N CYS A 7 27.42 8.14 -33.35
CA CYS A 7 26.16 7.38 -33.43
C CYS A 7 25.85 6.56 -32.17
N ALA A 8 26.75 6.50 -31.19
CA ALA A 8 26.56 5.67 -29.98
C ALA A 8 26.01 6.44 -28.76
N LEU A 9 25.65 7.71 -28.93
CA LEU A 9 25.27 8.58 -27.78
C LEU A 9 23.88 9.22 -27.87
N ILE A 10 23.08 8.90 -28.88
CA ILE A 10 21.69 9.40 -28.93
C ILE A 10 20.77 8.24 -29.33
N GLY A 11 20.39 7.48 -28.32
CA GLY A 11 19.32 6.50 -28.39
C GLY A 11 18.08 7.01 -27.70
N VAL A 12 17.28 7.83 -28.40
CA VAL A 12 15.83 7.95 -28.17
C VAL A 12 15.21 8.53 -29.44
N GLY A 13 14.33 7.74 -29.99
CA GLY A 13 13.24 7.99 -30.92
C GLY A 13 13.26 9.20 -31.85
N LEU A 14 13.29 8.90 -33.14
CA LEU A 14 12.29 9.43 -34.08
C LEU A 14 12.37 8.63 -35.41
N LEU A 15 11.24 8.14 -35.85
CA LEU A 15 11.05 7.62 -37.20
C LEU A 15 11.27 8.73 -38.22
N ALA A 16 12.33 8.63 -39.02
CA ALA A 16 12.36 9.23 -40.34
C ALA A 16 13.39 8.49 -41.20
N ALA A 17 12.93 7.99 -42.32
CA ALA A 17 13.73 7.32 -43.34
C ALA A 17 14.76 8.27 -43.94
N GLY A 18 15.99 7.77 -44.11
CA GLY A 18 17.01 8.50 -44.81
C GLY A 18 18.35 7.76 -44.85
N ALA A 19 18.57 7.07 -45.91
CA ALA A 19 19.77 6.42 -46.42
C ALA A 19 21.12 6.82 -45.79
N CYS A 20 21.83 5.83 -45.23
CA CYS A 20 23.31 5.81 -45.23
C CYS A 20 23.75 4.55 -45.97
N GLY A 21 23.92 4.67 -47.29
CA GLY A 21 24.55 3.67 -48.13
C GLY A 21 26.06 3.82 -48.09
N GLY A 22 26.75 2.78 -47.68
CA GLY A 22 28.18 2.59 -47.90
C GLY A 22 28.45 1.10 -47.93
N PRO A 23 29.35 0.61 -48.80
CA PRO A 23 29.46 -0.80 -49.14
C PRO A 23 29.99 -1.62 -47.95
N MET A 24 29.32 -2.73 -47.71
CA MET A 24 29.83 -3.79 -46.82
C MET A 24 30.80 -4.68 -47.57
N ASP A 25 32.06 -4.65 -47.19
CA ASP A 25 33.03 -5.66 -47.61
C ASP A 25 33.00 -6.84 -46.64
N GLY A 26 32.80 -8.02 -47.23
CA GLY A 26 33.36 -9.29 -46.78
C GLY A 26 32.71 -9.98 -45.60
N ALA A 27 31.59 -10.66 -45.83
CA ALA A 27 31.11 -11.73 -44.95
C ALA A 27 31.98 -12.96 -45.10
N VAL A 28 32.54 -13.45 -44.01
CA VAL A 28 33.03 -14.81 -43.87
C VAL A 28 31.83 -15.69 -43.55
N VAL A 29 31.50 -16.56 -44.47
CA VAL A 29 30.40 -17.53 -44.35
C VAL A 29 30.93 -18.74 -43.60
N ASP A 30 30.47 -19.00 -42.41
CA ASP A 30 30.60 -20.32 -41.78
C ASP A 30 29.30 -21.10 -41.96
N GLY A 31 29.42 -22.36 -42.41
CA GLY A 31 28.38 -23.08 -43.11
C GLY A 31 27.35 -23.77 -42.19
N GLY A 32 26.32 -23.04 -41.77
CA GLY A 32 25.02 -23.56 -41.34
C GLY A 32 23.93 -23.14 -42.32
N PRO A 33 22.72 -23.73 -42.32
CA PRO A 33 21.65 -23.31 -43.20
C PRO A 33 21.23 -21.88 -42.83
N VAL A 34 21.71 -20.94 -43.63
CA VAL A 34 21.50 -19.51 -43.44
C VAL A 34 20.01 -19.20 -43.68
N GLY A 35 19.26 -18.97 -42.62
CA GLY A 35 18.00 -18.27 -42.70
C GLY A 35 18.30 -16.83 -43.13
N THR A 36 17.76 -16.43 -44.28
CA THR A 36 17.96 -15.05 -44.76
C THR A 36 17.04 -14.11 -44.00
N CYS A 37 17.59 -13.04 -43.39
CA CYS A 37 16.86 -11.92 -42.80
C CYS A 37 16.86 -10.74 -43.82
N PRO A 38 16.03 -10.77 -44.88
CA PRO A 38 16.12 -9.78 -45.96
C PRO A 38 15.73 -8.36 -45.55
N GLU A 39 14.96 -8.22 -44.48
CA GLU A 39 14.49 -6.92 -43.94
C GLU A 39 14.52 -6.88 -42.39
N GLY A 40 15.16 -7.85 -41.75
CA GLY A 40 15.17 -8.01 -40.27
C GLY A 40 16.49 -7.62 -39.61
N VAL A 41 16.46 -7.50 -38.31
CA VAL A 41 17.64 -7.30 -37.44
C VAL A 41 18.00 -8.66 -36.85
N ASP A 42 19.20 -9.14 -37.12
CA ASP A 42 19.82 -10.35 -36.64
C ASP A 42 21.21 -9.92 -36.16
N LEU A 43 21.36 -9.68 -34.85
CA LEU A 43 22.55 -9.03 -34.29
C LEU A 43 23.70 -10.00 -34.07
N ASP A 44 23.43 -11.28 -33.83
CA ASP A 44 24.43 -12.33 -33.61
C ASP A 44 24.65 -13.22 -34.86
N HIS A 45 23.88 -13.00 -35.94
CA HIS A 45 24.03 -13.62 -37.28
C HIS A 45 23.76 -15.13 -37.27
N ASP A 46 22.83 -15.59 -36.43
CA ASP A 46 22.42 -17.00 -36.35
C ASP A 46 21.24 -17.36 -37.29
N GLY A 47 20.62 -16.33 -37.90
CA GLY A 47 19.52 -16.48 -38.85
C GLY A 47 18.13 -16.32 -38.22
N TYR A 48 18.05 -16.00 -36.93
CA TYR A 48 16.83 -15.62 -36.22
C TYR A 48 16.85 -14.11 -35.93
N GLY A 49 15.73 -13.53 -35.54
CA GLY A 49 15.61 -12.10 -35.27
C GLY A 49 14.30 -11.51 -35.75
N VAL A 50 14.03 -10.25 -35.41
CA VAL A 50 12.79 -9.57 -35.77
C VAL A 50 12.72 -9.37 -37.31
N GLY A 51 11.83 -10.10 -37.95
CA GLY A 51 11.64 -10.07 -39.40
C GLY A 51 12.51 -11.04 -40.22
N CYS A 52 13.24 -11.92 -39.54
CA CYS A 52 13.99 -13.01 -40.17
C CYS A 52 13.07 -14.17 -40.61
N MET A 53 13.46 -14.92 -41.59
CA MET A 53 12.67 -16.06 -42.12
C MET A 53 12.54 -17.21 -41.12
N ASN A 54 13.48 -17.35 -40.22
CA ASN A 54 13.43 -18.38 -39.17
C ASN A 54 12.61 -17.97 -37.94
N GLY A 55 12.18 -16.69 -37.87
CA GLY A 55 11.36 -16.16 -36.81
C GLY A 55 12.13 -15.25 -35.85
N PRO A 56 11.45 -14.72 -34.81
CA PRO A 56 12.09 -13.88 -33.83
C PRO A 56 13.10 -14.67 -33.00
N ASP A 57 14.22 -14.04 -32.70
CA ASP A 57 15.21 -14.53 -31.76
C ASP A 57 14.84 -14.15 -30.32
N CYS A 58 15.21 -14.99 -29.37
CA CYS A 58 14.96 -14.81 -27.96
C CYS A 58 16.09 -14.08 -27.23
N ASP A 59 17.30 -14.12 -27.80
CA ASP A 59 18.43 -13.30 -27.37
C ASP A 59 19.28 -12.93 -28.57
N ASP A 60 18.91 -11.88 -29.27
CA ASP A 60 19.52 -11.34 -30.50
C ASP A 60 21.01 -10.92 -30.29
N GLY A 61 21.64 -11.35 -29.23
CA GLY A 61 23.06 -11.17 -28.88
C GLY A 61 23.82 -12.46 -28.61
N ASP A 62 23.18 -13.63 -28.61
CA ASP A 62 23.80 -14.93 -28.34
C ASP A 62 23.29 -16.01 -29.32
N ALA A 63 24.01 -16.25 -30.39
CA ALA A 63 23.72 -17.25 -31.41
C ALA A 63 23.48 -18.70 -30.94
N ALA A 64 23.66 -18.98 -29.66
CA ALA A 64 23.33 -20.26 -29.05
C ALA A 64 21.92 -20.33 -28.45
N ILE A 65 21.19 -19.19 -28.37
CA ILE A 65 19.86 -19.05 -27.73
C ILE A 65 18.77 -18.73 -28.77
N GLN A 66 18.71 -19.49 -29.85
CA GLN A 66 17.71 -19.36 -30.92
C GLN A 66 16.28 -19.63 -30.47
N ILE A 67 16.09 -20.41 -29.39
CA ILE A 67 14.79 -20.96 -28.93
C ILE A 67 14.67 -20.88 -27.40
N GLY A 68 14.98 -19.71 -26.80
CA GLY A 68 14.83 -19.49 -25.36
C GLY A 68 13.41 -19.12 -24.90
N CYS A 69 12.48 -18.82 -25.82
CA CYS A 69 11.10 -18.40 -25.55
C CYS A 69 10.11 -19.56 -25.44
N GLY A 70 10.55 -20.77 -25.12
CA GLY A 70 9.67 -21.96 -25.01
C GLY A 70 9.38 -22.64 -26.36
N CYS A 71 10.05 -22.25 -27.47
CA CYS A 71 9.90 -22.91 -28.74
C CYS A 71 10.73 -24.18 -28.80
N VAL A 72 10.07 -25.31 -29.06
CA VAL A 72 10.73 -26.59 -29.30
C VAL A 72 10.85 -26.83 -30.81
N VAL A 73 12.04 -27.23 -31.27
CA VAL A 73 12.30 -27.46 -32.71
C VAL A 73 11.31 -28.49 -33.26
N GLY A 74 10.49 -28.06 -34.22
CA GLY A 74 9.50 -28.92 -34.89
C GLY A 74 8.10 -28.89 -34.25
N GLU A 75 7.92 -28.15 -33.14
CA GLU A 75 6.60 -27.89 -32.56
C GLU A 75 6.08 -26.51 -32.97
N ALA A 76 4.80 -26.46 -33.33
CA ALA A 76 4.14 -25.21 -33.66
C ALA A 76 3.51 -24.63 -32.36
N ALA A 77 4.00 -23.48 -31.93
CA ALA A 77 3.45 -22.73 -30.81
C ALA A 77 3.36 -21.22 -31.17
N PRO A 78 2.45 -20.45 -30.56
CA PRO A 78 2.31 -19.02 -30.85
C PRO A 78 3.64 -18.27 -30.64
N GLY A 79 4.02 -17.47 -31.63
CA GLY A 79 5.29 -16.74 -31.65
C GLY A 79 6.50 -17.52 -32.13
N CYS A 80 6.41 -18.85 -32.22
CA CYS A 80 7.52 -19.69 -32.68
C CYS A 80 7.74 -19.61 -34.22
N PRO A 81 8.99 -19.81 -34.70
CA PRO A 81 9.33 -19.71 -36.10
C PRO A 81 8.53 -20.67 -36.99
N CYS A 82 8.12 -20.23 -38.15
CA CYS A 82 7.43 -21.04 -39.15
C CYS A 82 7.80 -20.63 -40.58
N ASP A 83 7.61 -21.55 -41.51
CA ASP A 83 7.75 -21.27 -42.94
C ASP A 83 6.36 -21.21 -43.60
N PRO A 84 5.88 -20.00 -44.00
CA PRO A 84 4.56 -19.85 -44.59
C PRO A 84 4.43 -20.51 -45.95
N ALA A 85 5.57 -20.78 -46.67
CA ALA A 85 5.56 -21.49 -47.94
C ALA A 85 5.47 -23.01 -47.79
N ALA A 86 6.00 -23.56 -46.66
CA ALA A 86 5.96 -24.99 -46.39
C ALA A 86 4.71 -25.41 -45.61
N THR A 87 4.34 -24.61 -44.58
CA THR A 87 3.20 -24.92 -43.71
C THR A 87 2.46 -23.61 -43.36
N PRO A 88 1.54 -23.15 -44.23
CA PRO A 88 0.84 -21.86 -44.00
C PRO A 88 -0.13 -21.90 -42.83
N VAL A 89 -0.68 -23.06 -42.48
CA VAL A 89 -1.63 -23.25 -41.38
C VAL A 89 -1.34 -24.60 -40.70
N THR A 90 -1.40 -24.63 -39.41
CA THR A 90 -1.32 -25.87 -38.60
C THR A 90 -2.40 -25.93 -37.54
N SER A 91 -2.74 -27.11 -37.06
CA SER A 91 -3.65 -27.26 -35.93
C SER A 91 -2.90 -27.05 -34.63
N CYS A 92 -3.56 -26.45 -33.65
CA CYS A 92 -3.04 -26.20 -32.33
C CYS A 92 -4.01 -26.65 -31.25
N PHE A 93 -3.50 -26.99 -30.07
CA PHE A 93 -4.29 -27.36 -28.91
C PHE A 93 -3.42 -27.35 -27.66
N GLY A 94 -3.87 -26.67 -26.60
CA GLY A 94 -3.13 -26.53 -25.34
C GLY A 94 -3.26 -27.70 -24.37
N GLY A 95 -4.00 -28.74 -24.73
CA GLY A 95 -4.18 -29.96 -23.93
C GLY A 95 -3.63 -31.22 -24.63
N THR A 96 -3.99 -32.41 -24.12
CA THR A 96 -3.62 -33.70 -24.70
C THR A 96 -4.43 -34.01 -25.97
N PRO A 97 -3.96 -34.93 -26.84
CA PRO A 97 -4.73 -35.36 -28.00
C PRO A 97 -6.09 -36.00 -27.66
N GLU A 98 -6.20 -36.66 -26.49
CA GLU A 98 -7.40 -37.26 -25.95
C GLU A 98 -8.41 -36.17 -25.57
N GLN A 99 -7.99 -35.16 -24.85
CA GLN A 99 -8.83 -34.01 -24.49
C GLN A 99 -9.35 -33.27 -25.72
N ALA A 100 -8.55 -33.16 -26.78
CA ALA A 100 -8.99 -32.53 -28.04
C ALA A 100 -10.12 -33.28 -28.78
N ALA A 101 -10.41 -34.52 -28.36
CA ALA A 101 -11.48 -35.33 -28.88
C ALA A 101 -12.74 -35.32 -28.03
N THR A 102 -12.67 -34.74 -26.85
CA THR A 102 -13.75 -34.67 -25.85
C THR A 102 -14.41 -33.29 -25.88
N PRO A 103 -15.68 -33.17 -26.31
CA PRO A 103 -16.39 -31.87 -26.28
C PRO A 103 -16.59 -31.34 -24.84
N PRO A 104 -16.50 -30.04 -24.63
CA PRO A 104 -16.47 -28.92 -25.59
C PRO A 104 -15.11 -28.62 -26.19
N CYS A 105 -14.03 -29.28 -25.73
CA CYS A 105 -12.70 -29.03 -26.21
C CYS A 105 -12.57 -29.33 -27.72
N ARG A 106 -11.79 -28.52 -28.39
CA ARG A 106 -11.49 -28.69 -29.80
C ARG A 106 -10.23 -27.99 -30.22
N LYS A 107 -9.57 -28.58 -31.19
CA LYS A 107 -8.39 -27.95 -31.79
C LYS A 107 -8.76 -26.65 -32.48
N GLY A 108 -7.89 -25.68 -32.37
CA GLY A 108 -7.86 -24.48 -33.17
C GLY A 108 -6.90 -24.60 -34.35
N SER A 109 -6.62 -23.49 -35.01
CA SER A 109 -5.66 -23.37 -36.06
C SER A 109 -4.76 -22.14 -35.85
N MET A 110 -3.48 -22.33 -36.11
CA MET A 110 -2.52 -21.22 -36.19
C MET A 110 -2.14 -20.95 -37.61
N THR A 111 -2.04 -19.70 -37.98
CA THR A 111 -1.57 -19.26 -39.31
C THR A 111 -0.14 -18.76 -39.19
N CYS A 112 0.73 -19.28 -40.05
CA CYS A 112 2.08 -18.76 -40.16
C CYS A 112 2.07 -17.40 -40.88
N SER A 113 2.53 -16.38 -40.21
CA SER A 113 2.56 -15.01 -40.74
C SER A 113 3.55 -14.91 -41.92
N GLU A 114 3.10 -14.53 -43.10
CA GLU A 114 3.96 -14.26 -44.25
C GLU A 114 4.98 -13.14 -43.98
N ARG A 115 4.67 -12.25 -43.07
CA ARG A 115 5.51 -11.08 -42.76
C ARG A 115 6.49 -11.34 -41.59
N LEU A 116 6.05 -12.08 -40.57
CA LEU A 116 6.83 -12.26 -39.34
C LEU A 116 7.54 -13.61 -39.27
N HIS A 117 7.19 -14.53 -40.19
CA HIS A 117 7.67 -15.91 -40.21
C HIS A 117 7.52 -16.62 -38.83
N SER A 118 6.45 -16.26 -38.12
CA SER A 118 6.11 -16.86 -36.83
C SER A 118 4.64 -17.25 -36.78
N TRP A 119 4.34 -18.27 -35.97
CA TRP A 119 2.99 -18.74 -35.74
C TRP A 119 2.16 -17.67 -34.99
N GLY A 120 0.96 -17.41 -35.46
CA GLY A 120 -0.05 -16.60 -34.80
C GLY A 120 -0.62 -17.29 -33.55
N VAL A 121 -1.59 -16.65 -32.90
CA VAL A 121 -2.36 -17.26 -31.80
C VAL A 121 -3.20 -18.43 -32.34
N CYS A 122 -3.54 -19.37 -31.44
CA CYS A 122 -4.42 -20.51 -31.76
C CYS A 122 -5.87 -20.00 -31.86
N GLU A 123 -6.37 -19.83 -33.07
CA GLU A 123 -7.72 -19.34 -33.30
C GLU A 123 -8.74 -20.47 -33.34
N GLY A 124 -9.86 -20.30 -32.65
CA GLY A 124 -10.97 -21.25 -32.63
C GLY A 124 -10.75 -22.47 -31.75
N GLU A 125 -9.65 -22.53 -30.99
CA GLU A 125 -9.43 -23.52 -29.95
C GLU A 125 -10.45 -23.34 -28.79
N VAL A 126 -10.82 -24.45 -28.20
CA VAL A 126 -11.37 -24.53 -26.84
C VAL A 126 -10.43 -25.44 -26.06
N ALA A 127 -9.53 -24.86 -25.30
CA ALA A 127 -8.56 -25.57 -24.48
C ALA A 127 -9.23 -26.11 -23.19
N PRO A 128 -8.69 -27.19 -22.58
CA PRO A 128 -9.14 -27.65 -21.28
C PRO A 128 -8.96 -26.53 -20.23
N GLY A 129 -9.98 -26.34 -19.42
CA GLY A 129 -9.99 -25.40 -18.30
C GLY A 129 -10.28 -26.14 -16.99
N GLU A 130 -10.45 -25.37 -15.93
CA GLU A 130 -10.94 -25.94 -14.66
C GLU A 130 -12.43 -26.17 -14.75
N GLU A 131 -12.89 -27.28 -14.12
CA GLU A 131 -14.30 -27.61 -14.05
C GLU A 131 -15.14 -26.50 -13.42
N ARG A 132 -16.30 -26.28 -14.02
CA ARG A 132 -17.31 -25.32 -13.55
C ARG A 132 -18.65 -25.98 -13.61
N CYS A 133 -19.49 -25.69 -12.63
CA CYS A 133 -20.84 -26.21 -12.57
C CYS A 133 -21.75 -25.52 -13.62
N ASP A 134 -21.52 -25.77 -14.89
CA ASP A 134 -22.28 -25.17 -16.01
C ASP A 134 -22.86 -26.22 -17.00
N GLY A 135 -22.68 -27.50 -16.67
CA GLY A 135 -23.15 -28.62 -17.49
C GLY A 135 -22.26 -28.93 -18.69
N LEU A 136 -21.03 -28.42 -18.68
CA LEU A 136 -20.02 -28.70 -19.67
C LEU A 136 -18.84 -29.43 -19.01
N ASP A 137 -18.18 -30.28 -19.73
CA ASP A 137 -16.90 -30.90 -19.39
C ASP A 137 -15.79 -29.90 -19.74
N ASN A 138 -15.43 -29.04 -18.77
CA ASN A 138 -14.52 -27.93 -19.04
C ASN A 138 -13.05 -28.36 -19.08
N ASP A 139 -12.65 -29.43 -18.38
CA ASP A 139 -11.29 -29.96 -18.41
C ASP A 139 -11.10 -31.08 -19.43
N CYS A 140 -12.22 -31.52 -20.02
CA CYS A 140 -12.27 -32.46 -21.14
C CYS A 140 -11.71 -33.82 -20.79
N ASP A 141 -12.03 -34.33 -19.62
CA ASP A 141 -11.68 -35.68 -19.16
C ASP A 141 -12.79 -36.70 -19.41
N ALA A 142 -13.94 -36.29 -19.94
CA ALA A 142 -15.18 -37.01 -20.24
C ALA A 142 -16.13 -37.20 -19.05
N GLU A 143 -15.88 -36.51 -17.94
CA GLU A 143 -16.80 -36.38 -16.82
C GLU A 143 -17.29 -34.94 -16.75
N ILE A 144 -18.60 -34.70 -16.68
CA ILE A 144 -19.20 -33.34 -16.71
C ILE A 144 -19.30 -32.83 -15.27
N ASP A 145 -18.82 -31.61 -15.04
CA ASP A 145 -18.88 -30.94 -13.74
C ASP A 145 -18.27 -31.78 -12.58
N ASP A 146 -17.35 -32.69 -12.87
CA ASP A 146 -16.72 -33.49 -11.83
C ASP A 146 -15.80 -32.63 -10.94
N GLY A 147 -15.63 -33.05 -9.70
CA GLY A 147 -14.87 -32.29 -8.72
C GLY A 147 -15.56 -31.00 -8.22
N VAL A 148 -16.61 -30.52 -8.93
CA VAL A 148 -17.40 -29.34 -8.56
C VAL A 148 -18.86 -29.62 -8.25
N LEU A 149 -19.31 -30.87 -8.42
CA LEU A 149 -20.65 -31.30 -8.06
C LEU A 149 -20.84 -31.31 -6.54
N SER A 150 -22.03 -30.93 -6.08
CA SER A 150 -22.48 -31.11 -4.70
C SER A 150 -22.53 -32.59 -4.32
N MET A 151 -22.68 -32.89 -3.01
CA MET A 151 -22.89 -34.28 -2.55
C MET A 151 -24.16 -34.93 -3.10
N CYS A 152 -25.09 -34.17 -3.70
CA CYS A 152 -26.24 -34.70 -4.41
C CYS A 152 -25.95 -35.07 -5.86
N GLY A 153 -24.74 -34.80 -6.36
CA GLY A 153 -24.33 -35.08 -7.73
C GLY A 153 -24.88 -34.07 -8.73
N ASP A 154 -25.21 -32.87 -8.29
CA ASP A 154 -25.61 -31.73 -9.10
C ASP A 154 -24.93 -30.43 -8.64
N CYS A 155 -25.16 -29.34 -9.34
CA CYS A 155 -24.60 -28.01 -9.05
C CYS A 155 -25.42 -27.22 -8.01
N THR A 156 -26.26 -27.85 -7.24
CA THR A 156 -27.07 -27.16 -6.24
C THR A 156 -26.23 -26.83 -5.01
N PRO A 157 -25.95 -25.54 -4.73
CA PRO A 157 -25.16 -25.17 -3.56
C PRO A 157 -25.79 -25.72 -2.28
N GLY A 158 -24.96 -26.39 -1.46
CA GLY A 158 -25.39 -26.88 -0.16
C GLY A 158 -26.42 -28.01 -0.16
N CYS A 159 -26.50 -28.79 -1.24
CA CYS A 159 -27.32 -29.95 -1.28
C CYS A 159 -26.75 -31.10 -0.41
N ASP A 160 -27.55 -31.55 0.56
CA ASP A 160 -27.29 -32.76 1.36
C ASP A 160 -28.48 -33.73 1.19
N LYS A 161 -28.18 -35.02 1.11
CA LYS A 161 -29.20 -36.11 1.02
C LYS A 161 -30.14 -36.17 2.21
N ASP A 162 -29.78 -35.53 3.31
CA ASP A 162 -30.55 -35.49 4.55
C ASP A 162 -31.26 -34.12 4.77
N GLY A 163 -31.23 -33.20 3.78
CA GLY A 163 -31.83 -31.85 3.89
C GLY A 163 -30.92 -30.82 4.59
N TRP A 164 -29.68 -31.17 4.85
CA TRP A 164 -28.65 -30.27 5.38
C TRP A 164 -27.68 -29.89 4.27
N GLY A 165 -27.45 -28.61 4.11
CA GLY A 165 -26.40 -28.13 3.22
C GLY A 165 -25.02 -28.57 3.76
N ASP A 166 -24.22 -29.20 2.94
CA ASP A 166 -22.85 -29.58 3.30
C ASP A 166 -21.87 -29.03 2.28
N THR A 167 -21.12 -28.04 2.71
CA THR A 167 -19.89 -27.70 2.00
C THR A 167 -18.79 -28.60 2.59
N THR A 168 -18.23 -29.49 1.80
CA THR A 168 -17.02 -30.19 2.22
C THR A 168 -15.97 -29.16 2.62
N PRO A 169 -15.19 -29.39 3.70
CA PRO A 169 -14.08 -28.52 4.01
C PRO A 169 -13.19 -28.35 2.78
N PHE A 170 -13.09 -27.17 2.26
CA PHE A 170 -12.27 -26.91 1.08
C PHE A 170 -10.96 -26.25 1.51
N PRO A 171 -9.85 -26.59 0.88
CA PRO A 171 -8.65 -25.76 0.95
C PRO A 171 -8.96 -24.41 0.35
N PHE A 172 -8.45 -23.33 0.93
CA PHE A 172 -8.64 -21.97 0.42
C PHE A 172 -7.96 -21.84 -0.95
N PRO A 173 -8.69 -21.65 -2.06
CA PRO A 173 -8.06 -21.53 -3.35
C PRO A 173 -7.64 -20.07 -3.61
N PRO A 174 -6.49 -19.86 -4.25
CA PRO A 174 -6.05 -18.51 -4.59
C PRO A 174 -6.89 -17.83 -5.67
N ALA A 175 -7.83 -18.51 -6.33
CA ALA A 175 -8.48 -17.96 -7.51
C ALA A 175 -9.93 -18.38 -7.78
N LEU A 176 -10.54 -19.35 -7.06
CA LEU A 176 -11.89 -19.82 -7.35
C LEU A 176 -12.74 -19.89 -6.09
N PRO A 177 -13.96 -19.32 -6.11
CA PRO A 177 -14.86 -19.49 -4.99
C PRO A 177 -15.28 -20.97 -4.86
N PRO A 178 -15.45 -21.48 -3.61
CA PRO A 178 -15.97 -22.81 -3.37
C PRO A 178 -17.36 -23.03 -4.00
N PRO A 179 -17.77 -24.28 -4.25
CA PRO A 179 -19.10 -24.57 -4.72
C PRO A 179 -20.15 -23.93 -3.82
N GLY A 180 -21.08 -23.17 -4.41
CA GLY A 180 -22.11 -22.45 -3.66
C GLY A 180 -21.72 -21.06 -3.17
N THR A 181 -20.47 -20.61 -3.33
CA THR A 181 -20.08 -19.24 -3.06
C THR A 181 -20.44 -18.34 -4.23
N ILE A 182 -20.91 -17.14 -3.91
CA ILE A 182 -21.23 -16.11 -4.93
C ILE A 182 -20.09 -15.10 -5.03
N GLU A 183 -19.32 -14.94 -3.94
CA GLU A 183 -18.32 -13.88 -3.82
C GLU A 183 -17.31 -14.24 -2.75
N VAL A 184 -16.02 -13.99 -3.04
CA VAL A 184 -14.92 -14.14 -2.09
C VAL A 184 -14.12 -12.85 -2.08
N GLU A 185 -13.81 -12.35 -0.90
CA GLU A 185 -13.03 -11.15 -0.66
C GLU A 185 -11.97 -11.47 0.41
N ALA A 186 -10.74 -11.06 0.19
CA ALA A 186 -9.64 -11.24 1.13
C ALA A 186 -8.98 -9.89 1.38
N ASP A 187 -8.91 -9.49 2.65
CA ASP A 187 -8.24 -8.27 3.09
C ASP A 187 -7.30 -8.60 4.26
N GLY A 188 -6.00 -8.36 4.07
CA GLY A 188 -4.97 -8.66 5.07
C GLY A 188 -4.77 -10.16 5.36
N VAL A 189 -5.24 -11.04 4.50
CA VAL A 189 -5.03 -12.48 4.56
C VAL A 189 -4.52 -13.03 3.25
N GLY A 190 -3.69 -14.07 3.33
CA GLY A 190 -3.12 -14.77 2.20
C GLY A 190 -3.08 -16.27 2.42
N LEU A 191 -2.45 -16.99 1.51
CA LEU A 191 -2.24 -18.42 1.65
C LEU A 191 -0.77 -18.72 1.90
N ASP A 192 -0.52 -19.62 2.84
CA ASP A 192 0.81 -20.18 3.02
C ASP A 192 1.18 -21.17 1.88
N PRO A 193 2.43 -21.69 1.81
CA PRO A 193 2.81 -22.66 0.78
C PRO A 193 2.06 -23.98 0.83
N MET A 194 1.29 -24.25 1.88
CA MET A 194 0.45 -25.46 2.03
C MET A 194 -0.99 -25.18 1.59
N GLY A 195 -1.32 -23.93 1.28
CA GLY A 195 -2.66 -23.50 0.89
C GLY A 195 -3.58 -23.19 2.07
N ASP A 196 -3.03 -23.07 3.29
CA ASP A 196 -3.78 -22.70 4.47
C ASP A 196 -3.92 -21.16 4.58
N LEU A 197 -5.05 -20.67 5.09
CA LEU A 197 -5.30 -19.25 5.26
C LEU A 197 -4.50 -18.70 6.45
N VAL A 198 -3.69 -17.71 6.21
CA VAL A 198 -2.83 -17.02 7.18
C VAL A 198 -3.04 -15.51 7.10
N LEU A 199 -2.62 -14.78 8.13
CA LEU A 199 -2.46 -13.35 7.98
C LEU A 199 -1.40 -13.08 6.91
N ASP A 200 -1.78 -12.32 5.91
CA ASP A 200 -0.83 -11.69 5.01
C ASP A 200 -0.33 -10.41 5.68
N GLU A 201 0.94 -10.06 5.46
CA GLU A 201 1.39 -8.74 5.83
C GLU A 201 0.49 -7.75 5.08
N THR A 202 -0.20 -6.90 5.82
CA THR A 202 -1.11 -5.91 5.24
C THR A 202 -0.33 -5.17 4.15
N ASN A 203 -0.64 -5.45 2.90
CA ASN A 203 0.05 -4.92 1.74
C ASN A 203 -0.41 -3.46 1.49
N ILE A 204 -0.26 -2.62 2.54
CA ILE A 204 -0.38 -1.18 2.38
C ILE A 204 0.93 -0.73 1.74
N GLU A 205 0.91 -0.55 0.44
CA GLU A 205 2.02 0.03 -0.32
C GLU A 205 1.59 1.36 -0.91
N TYR A 206 2.16 2.45 -0.39
CA TYR A 206 1.99 3.77 -0.99
C TYR A 206 3.30 4.24 -1.57
N HIS A 207 3.30 4.53 -2.85
CA HIS A 207 4.45 5.15 -3.51
C HIS A 207 4.36 6.69 -3.49
N PHE A 208 3.82 7.24 -2.40
CA PHE A 208 3.71 8.68 -2.21
C PHE A 208 4.19 9.11 -0.84
N LEU A 209 4.68 10.35 -0.77
CA LEU A 209 4.91 11.03 0.49
C LEU A 209 4.27 12.44 0.47
N TRP A 210 3.90 12.91 1.66
CA TRP A 210 3.16 14.15 1.83
C TRP A 210 3.94 15.16 2.68
N VAL A 211 4.36 16.28 2.08
CA VAL A 211 5.19 17.28 2.73
C VAL A 211 4.39 18.53 3.04
N ALA A 212 4.23 18.87 4.32
CA ALA A 212 3.63 20.12 4.76
C ALA A 212 4.60 21.27 4.55
N ASN A 213 4.28 22.19 3.64
CA ASN A 213 5.05 23.37 3.29
C ASN A 213 4.61 24.56 4.16
N SER A 214 5.19 24.67 5.34
CA SER A 214 4.76 25.59 6.39
C SER A 214 4.79 27.06 5.96
N GLY A 215 5.80 27.45 5.19
CA GLY A 215 5.94 28.83 4.70
C GLY A 215 5.00 29.15 3.54
N ALA A 216 4.62 28.16 2.76
CA ALA A 216 3.71 28.34 1.62
C ALA A 216 2.23 28.12 1.99
N GLY A 217 1.94 27.45 3.11
CA GLY A 217 0.57 27.04 3.46
C GLY A 217 0.00 25.97 2.54
N THR A 218 0.88 25.14 1.97
CA THR A 218 0.52 24.07 1.01
C THR A 218 1.01 22.72 1.48
N VAL A 219 0.59 21.68 0.80
CA VAL A 219 1.06 20.30 0.98
C VAL A 219 1.50 19.76 -0.37
N SER A 220 2.73 19.29 -0.48
CA SER A 220 3.25 18.62 -1.68
C SER A 220 3.04 17.13 -1.57
N LYS A 221 2.58 16.49 -2.66
CA LYS A 221 2.54 15.05 -2.86
C LYS A 221 3.66 14.68 -3.81
N LEU A 222 4.62 13.87 -3.36
CA LEU A 222 5.71 13.38 -4.19
C LEU A 222 5.54 11.88 -4.43
N ASP A 223 5.83 11.45 -5.63
CA ASP A 223 5.98 10.05 -5.97
C ASP A 223 7.33 9.54 -5.44
N THR A 224 7.36 8.48 -4.64
CA THR A 224 8.59 7.99 -3.99
C THR A 224 9.52 7.27 -4.94
N ILE A 225 9.01 6.71 -6.05
CA ILE A 225 9.80 6.02 -7.06
C ILE A 225 10.60 7.03 -7.86
N THR A 226 9.93 8.02 -8.42
CA THR A 226 10.52 9.03 -9.32
C THR A 226 11.06 10.26 -8.60
N GLY A 227 10.58 10.53 -7.38
CA GLY A 227 10.84 11.75 -6.61
C GLY A 227 10.11 12.99 -7.12
N ARG A 228 9.28 12.88 -8.16
CA ARG A 228 8.57 14.01 -8.76
C ARG A 228 7.44 14.48 -7.88
N GLU A 229 7.22 15.77 -7.83
CA GLU A 229 6.01 16.33 -7.24
C GLU A 229 4.85 16.09 -8.23
N VAL A 230 3.86 15.33 -7.79
CA VAL A 230 2.68 14.93 -8.59
C VAL A 230 1.41 15.68 -8.20
N GLY A 231 1.47 16.47 -7.15
CA GLY A 231 0.39 17.33 -6.70
C GLY A 231 0.84 18.31 -5.63
N ARG A 232 0.23 19.49 -5.60
CA ARG A 232 0.41 20.49 -4.54
C ARG A 232 -0.92 21.12 -4.18
N TYR A 233 -1.32 20.98 -2.94
CA TYR A 233 -2.64 21.34 -2.43
C TYR A 233 -2.54 22.47 -1.42
N CYS A 234 -3.56 23.32 -1.31
CA CYS A 234 -3.70 24.18 -0.15
C CYS A 234 -3.89 23.34 1.12
N SER A 235 -3.33 23.78 2.23
CA SER A 235 -3.51 23.11 3.52
C SER A 235 -4.88 23.38 4.15
N VAL A 236 -5.74 24.13 3.48
CA VAL A 236 -7.13 24.43 3.89
C VAL A 236 -8.03 24.55 2.68
N THR A 237 -9.33 24.32 2.87
CA THR A 237 -10.39 24.72 1.95
C THR A 237 -11.52 25.37 2.74
N HIS A 238 -12.16 26.38 2.17
CA HIS A 238 -13.39 26.97 2.71
C HIS A 238 -14.65 26.40 2.03
N ALA A 239 -14.49 25.63 0.97
CA ALA A 239 -15.61 25.02 0.24
C ALA A 239 -16.35 23.97 1.09
N SER A 240 -15.65 23.30 2.00
CA SER A 240 -16.21 22.32 2.92
C SER A 240 -15.53 22.44 4.28
N VAL A 241 -16.16 23.16 5.21
CA VAL A 241 -15.66 23.36 6.57
C VAL A 241 -16.54 22.65 7.57
N VAL A 242 -15.91 21.81 8.41
CA VAL A 242 -16.58 21.15 9.54
C VAL A 242 -16.18 21.91 10.82
N ASP A 243 -17.15 22.52 11.49
CA ASP A 243 -16.92 23.33 12.70
C ASP A 243 -17.48 22.66 13.94
N HIS A 244 -16.60 22.17 14.81
CA HIS A 244 -16.97 21.57 16.10
C HIS A 244 -17.01 22.56 17.27
N THR A 245 -16.55 23.81 17.04
CA THR A 245 -16.45 24.82 18.10
C THR A 245 -17.61 25.80 18.12
N GLY A 246 -18.44 25.78 17.04
CA GLY A 246 -19.56 26.71 16.86
C GLY A 246 -19.12 28.14 16.51
N GLY A 247 -17.83 28.34 16.20
CA GLY A 247 -17.21 29.63 15.90
C GLY A 247 -17.26 30.06 14.42
N GLY A 248 -17.66 29.13 13.55
CA GLY A 248 -17.67 29.32 12.10
C GLY A 248 -16.27 29.39 11.48
N SER A 249 -16.20 29.38 10.16
CA SER A 249 -14.93 29.40 9.38
C SER A 249 -14.19 30.75 9.42
N GLY A 250 -14.73 31.75 10.08
CA GLY A 250 -14.24 33.13 10.03
C GLY A 250 -12.84 33.38 10.62
N GLY A 251 -12.25 32.40 11.29
CA GLY A 251 -10.89 32.48 11.85
C GLY A 251 -9.85 31.63 11.17
N VAL A 252 -10.24 30.74 10.25
CA VAL A 252 -9.29 29.92 9.47
C VAL A 252 -8.67 30.79 8.39
N PRO A 253 -7.33 30.93 8.34
CA PRO A 253 -6.70 31.72 7.30
C PRO A 253 -6.92 31.11 5.92
N ALA A 254 -6.98 31.96 4.89
CA ALA A 254 -6.94 31.51 3.51
C ALA A 254 -5.63 30.77 3.18
N CYS A 255 -5.60 30.10 2.03
CA CYS A 255 -4.41 29.41 1.54
C CYS A 255 -3.17 30.32 1.58
N GLY A 256 -2.16 29.90 2.29
CA GLY A 256 -0.92 30.65 2.46
C GLY A 256 -0.21 30.39 3.78
N GLY A 257 0.91 31.08 3.99
CA GLY A 257 1.78 30.86 5.16
C GLY A 257 1.11 31.08 6.53
N GLY A 258 -0.03 31.77 6.58
CA GLY A 258 -0.82 31.95 7.82
C GLY A 258 -1.33 30.63 8.42
N ASN A 259 -1.58 29.63 7.61
CA ASN A 259 -2.00 28.29 8.06
C ASN A 259 -0.87 27.53 8.75
N SER A 260 0.38 27.75 8.30
CA SER A 260 1.58 27.10 8.85
C SER A 260 1.41 25.57 9.07
N PRO A 261 1.05 24.79 8.05
CA PRO A 261 0.92 23.33 8.19
C PRO A 261 2.22 22.73 8.73
N SER A 262 2.13 21.69 9.58
CA SER A 262 3.33 21.21 10.27
C SER A 262 3.37 19.72 10.55
N ARG A 263 2.25 19.05 10.48
CA ARG A 263 2.14 17.62 10.67
C ARG A 263 1.26 17.03 9.60
N THR A 264 1.67 15.88 9.15
CA THR A 264 0.87 15.00 8.31
C THR A 264 0.68 13.68 9.02
N ALA A 265 -0.41 13.02 8.76
CA ALA A 265 -0.62 11.62 9.08
C ALA A 265 -1.38 11.02 7.90
N VAL A 266 -0.94 9.87 7.43
CA VAL A 266 -1.53 9.17 6.28
C VAL A 266 -2.53 8.16 6.81
N ASP A 267 -3.73 8.09 6.23
CA ASP A 267 -4.74 7.10 6.60
C ASP A 267 -4.61 5.79 5.79
N PHE A 268 -5.43 4.79 6.12
CA PHE A 268 -5.38 3.46 5.50
C PHE A 268 -5.74 3.44 4.01
N PHE A 269 -6.20 4.54 3.43
CA PHE A 269 -6.45 4.69 1.99
C PHE A 269 -5.39 5.56 1.31
N GLY A 270 -4.30 5.90 2.03
CA GLY A 270 -3.25 6.76 1.53
C GLY A 270 -3.60 8.25 1.54
N ASN A 271 -4.77 8.64 2.03
CA ASN A 271 -5.17 10.04 2.15
C ASN A 271 -4.38 10.70 3.27
N VAL A 272 -4.15 12.00 3.17
CA VAL A 272 -3.39 12.72 4.19
C VAL A 272 -4.27 13.62 5.04
N TRP A 273 -4.05 13.55 6.34
CA TRP A 273 -4.50 14.54 7.30
C TRP A 273 -3.38 15.52 7.63
N VAL A 274 -3.69 16.79 7.58
CA VAL A 274 -2.73 17.88 7.75
C VAL A 274 -3.14 18.76 8.92
N ALA A 275 -2.28 18.87 9.93
CA ALA A 275 -2.50 19.74 11.08
C ALA A 275 -1.93 21.15 10.82
N ASN A 276 -2.79 22.16 10.83
CA ASN A 276 -2.48 23.57 10.60
C ASN A 276 -2.30 24.29 11.93
N ARG A 277 -1.08 24.75 12.21
CA ARG A 277 -0.76 25.49 13.46
C ARG A 277 -1.49 26.81 13.55
N ALA A 278 -1.64 27.51 12.44
CA ALA A 278 -2.37 28.76 12.30
C ALA A 278 -2.07 29.74 13.46
N PHE A 279 -0.79 30.09 13.64
CA PHE A 279 -0.36 31.02 14.69
C PHE A 279 -1.16 32.32 14.64
N ASP A 280 -1.73 32.72 15.79
CA ASP A 280 -2.59 33.91 15.92
C ASP A 280 -3.94 33.84 15.14
N TYR A 281 -4.32 32.62 14.70
CA TYR A 281 -5.57 32.35 13.99
C TYR A 281 -6.27 31.11 14.56
N GLN A 282 -7.29 30.61 13.87
CA GLN A 282 -8.02 29.41 14.20
C GLN A 282 -7.28 28.16 13.65
N PRO A 283 -6.82 27.24 14.52
CA PRO A 283 -6.21 25.99 14.06
C PRO A 283 -7.23 25.08 13.40
N SER A 284 -6.75 24.26 12.48
CA SER A 284 -7.58 23.32 11.73
C SER A 284 -6.81 22.06 11.39
N ALA A 285 -7.54 21.03 10.97
CA ALA A 285 -7.02 19.86 10.30
C ALA A 285 -7.70 19.71 8.94
N THR A 286 -6.98 19.28 7.93
CA THR A 286 -7.51 19.16 6.57
C THR A 286 -7.24 17.76 6.05
N LYS A 287 -8.24 17.13 5.43
CA LYS A 287 -8.10 15.86 4.72
C LYS A 287 -7.97 16.12 3.23
N ILE A 288 -6.95 15.53 2.60
CA ILE A 288 -6.70 15.58 1.15
C ILE A 288 -6.69 14.15 0.64
N MET A 289 -7.43 13.89 -0.42
CA MET A 289 -7.58 12.57 -1.00
C MET A 289 -6.36 12.17 -1.82
N ASN A 290 -6.01 10.91 -1.75
CA ASN A 290 -4.90 10.33 -2.51
C ASN A 290 -5.34 9.93 -3.93
N ASP A 291 -6.52 9.31 -4.04
CA ASP A 291 -7.09 8.85 -5.31
C ASP A 291 -8.07 9.90 -5.85
N VAL A 292 -7.88 10.26 -7.13
CA VAL A 292 -8.77 11.19 -7.85
C VAL A 292 -10.20 10.65 -7.93
N ALA A 293 -10.39 9.33 -7.95
CA ALA A 293 -11.70 8.72 -7.96
C ALA A 293 -12.52 8.98 -6.66
N GLU A 294 -11.84 9.30 -5.55
CA GLU A 294 -12.47 9.63 -4.27
C GLU A 294 -12.68 11.15 -4.05
N CYS A 295 -12.19 11.98 -4.98
CA CYS A 295 -12.37 13.42 -4.93
C CYS A 295 -13.83 13.82 -5.23
N ILE A 296 -14.23 15.02 -4.83
CA ILE A 296 -15.62 15.48 -4.98
C ILE A 296 -15.71 16.45 -6.15
N ASP A 297 -16.39 16.09 -7.21
CA ASP A 297 -16.83 17.03 -8.25
C ASP A 297 -17.82 18.03 -7.63
N ARG A 298 -17.30 19.18 -7.15
CA ARG A 298 -18.09 20.21 -6.45
C ARG A 298 -18.89 21.07 -7.42
N ASN A 299 -18.38 21.25 -8.62
CA ASN A 299 -19.02 22.10 -9.61
C ASN A 299 -20.01 21.33 -10.51
N GLY A 300 -19.99 19.98 -10.47
CA GLY A 300 -20.90 19.11 -11.20
C GLY A 300 -20.66 19.05 -12.71
N ASP A 301 -19.44 19.35 -13.17
CA ASP A 301 -19.12 19.34 -14.60
C ASP A 301 -18.64 17.97 -15.12
N GLY A 302 -18.48 16.99 -14.24
CA GLY A 302 -18.07 15.61 -14.56
C GLY A 302 -16.55 15.45 -14.69
N VAL A 303 -15.76 16.45 -14.31
CA VAL A 303 -14.29 16.42 -14.31
C VAL A 303 -13.79 16.86 -12.94
N ILE A 304 -12.87 16.12 -12.36
CA ILE A 304 -12.22 16.51 -11.11
C ILE A 304 -11.12 17.54 -11.40
N GLN A 305 -11.27 18.74 -10.86
CA GLN A 305 -10.25 19.78 -10.91
C GLN A 305 -9.30 19.62 -9.73
N THR A 306 -8.13 19.06 -9.99
CA THR A 306 -7.11 18.82 -8.96
C THR A 306 -5.71 19.10 -9.47
N SER A 307 -4.83 19.38 -8.54
CA SER A 307 -3.42 19.65 -8.81
C SER A 307 -2.74 18.49 -9.51
N THR A 308 -2.03 18.81 -10.61
CA THR A 308 -1.33 17.81 -11.43
C THR A 308 -0.14 18.49 -12.12
N ASP A 309 0.99 17.79 -12.28
CA ASP A 309 2.14 18.19 -13.08
C ASP A 309 1.77 18.11 -14.58
N VAL A 310 1.28 19.23 -15.13
CA VAL A 310 0.73 19.28 -16.50
C VAL A 310 1.83 19.34 -17.55
N ASP A 311 2.92 20.07 -17.29
CA ASP A 311 4.02 20.22 -18.23
C ASP A 311 5.09 19.14 -18.09
N GLY A 312 4.98 18.30 -17.06
CA GLY A 312 5.82 17.13 -16.84
C GLY A 312 7.23 17.47 -16.37
N ASP A 313 7.44 18.64 -15.73
CA ASP A 313 8.77 19.04 -15.22
C ASP A 313 9.09 18.48 -13.84
N GLY A 314 8.10 17.94 -13.11
CA GLY A 314 8.23 17.33 -11.79
C GLY A 314 8.11 18.34 -10.64
N VAL A 315 7.60 19.54 -10.91
CA VAL A 315 7.35 20.61 -9.94
C VAL A 315 5.99 21.22 -10.22
N ILE A 316 5.14 21.36 -9.22
CA ILE A 316 3.85 22.02 -9.38
C ILE A 316 4.02 23.53 -9.27
N SER A 317 3.75 24.26 -10.33
CA SER A 317 3.70 25.73 -10.32
C SER A 317 2.45 26.20 -9.58
N LEU A 318 2.56 27.30 -8.78
CA LEU A 318 1.42 27.85 -8.04
C LEU A 318 0.47 28.67 -8.95
N ALA A 319 0.14 28.14 -10.10
CA ALA A 319 -0.75 28.76 -11.09
C ALA A 319 -1.55 27.71 -11.86
N MET A 320 -2.72 28.12 -12.37
CA MET A 320 -3.50 27.28 -13.28
C MET A 320 -2.68 26.94 -14.56
N PRO A 321 -2.77 25.73 -15.08
CA PRO A 321 -3.71 24.67 -14.70
C PRO A 321 -3.16 23.67 -13.67
N GLU A 322 -2.01 23.89 -13.06
CA GLU A 322 -1.37 22.93 -12.15
C GLU A 322 -1.78 23.08 -10.69
N PHE A 323 -2.29 24.24 -10.29
CA PHE A 323 -2.66 24.54 -8.92
C PHE A 323 -4.04 25.19 -8.83
N PHE A 324 -4.98 24.55 -8.15
CA PHE A 324 -6.37 25.00 -8.03
C PHE A 324 -6.66 25.76 -6.72
N GLY A 325 -5.66 25.89 -5.84
CA GLY A 325 -5.82 26.62 -4.59
C GLY A 325 -6.79 25.92 -3.62
N GLU A 326 -7.67 26.70 -3.00
CA GLU A 326 -8.69 26.20 -2.07
C GLU A 326 -9.86 25.51 -2.76
N ASP A 327 -10.00 25.71 -4.08
CA ASP A 327 -11.05 25.11 -4.90
C ASP A 327 -10.69 23.71 -5.41
N ASP A 328 -9.48 23.23 -5.11
CA ASP A 328 -9.04 21.87 -5.47
C ASP A 328 -9.99 20.82 -4.92
N GLU A 329 -10.54 20.00 -5.80
CA GLU A 329 -11.62 19.07 -5.49
C GLU A 329 -11.16 17.81 -4.75
N CYS A 330 -9.84 17.58 -4.68
CA CYS A 330 -9.26 16.54 -3.84
C CYS A 330 -8.99 16.99 -2.40
N ILE A 331 -9.14 18.28 -2.07
CA ILE A 331 -9.19 18.70 -0.67
C ILE A 331 -10.60 18.42 -0.13
N ARG A 332 -10.74 17.30 0.59
CA ARG A 332 -12.05 16.77 1.00
C ARG A 332 -12.82 17.73 1.88
N PHE A 333 -12.18 18.20 2.96
CA PHE A 333 -12.72 19.16 3.93
C PHE A 333 -11.61 19.74 4.83
N THR A 334 -11.93 20.83 5.51
CA THR A 334 -11.14 21.39 6.61
C THR A 334 -11.97 21.35 7.90
N VAL A 335 -11.42 20.78 8.98
CA VAL A 335 -12.06 20.67 10.29
C VAL A 335 -11.47 21.72 11.22
N ILE A 336 -12.31 22.55 11.82
CA ILE A 336 -11.91 23.49 12.87
C ILE A 336 -11.74 22.71 14.16
N VAL A 337 -10.53 22.73 14.74
CA VAL A 337 -10.18 22.03 15.97
C VAL A 337 -9.62 22.99 17.01
N GLY A 338 -9.99 22.80 18.27
CA GLY A 338 -9.55 23.66 19.35
C GLY A 338 -10.11 25.08 19.31
N SER A 339 -9.63 25.94 20.19
CA SER A 339 -10.05 27.34 20.23
C SER A 339 -9.12 28.24 19.38
N TYR A 340 -9.57 29.45 19.10
CA TYR A 340 -8.77 30.49 18.47
C TYR A 340 -7.41 30.64 19.16
N ASN A 341 -6.35 30.82 18.38
CA ASN A 341 -4.96 30.84 18.82
C ASN A 341 -4.49 29.54 19.48
N GLY A 342 -5.16 28.41 19.23
CA GLY A 342 -4.62 27.08 19.45
C GLY A 342 -3.57 26.77 18.39
N TRP A 343 -2.69 25.79 18.67
CA TRP A 343 -1.67 25.37 17.69
C TRP A 343 -1.80 23.85 17.45
N ALA A 344 -2.32 23.46 16.29
CA ALA A 344 -2.38 22.05 15.91
C ALA A 344 -0.95 21.57 15.57
N ARG A 345 -0.38 20.71 16.43
CA ARG A 345 1.02 20.29 16.36
C ARG A 345 1.24 18.78 16.43
N ALA A 346 0.20 18.01 16.57
CA ALA A 346 0.27 16.56 16.52
C ALA A 346 -0.81 16.03 15.60
N ALA A 347 -0.48 14.98 14.88
CA ALA A 347 -1.41 14.20 14.07
C ALA A 347 -0.99 12.73 14.11
N ALA A 348 -1.96 11.85 14.26
CA ALA A 348 -1.80 10.39 14.16
C ALA A 348 -3.12 9.80 13.66
N ILE A 349 -3.08 8.59 13.10
CA ILE A 349 -4.25 7.84 12.67
C ILE A 349 -4.33 6.57 13.50
N ASP A 350 -5.51 6.25 14.04
CA ASP A 350 -5.77 4.98 14.70
C ASP A 350 -6.37 3.94 13.74
N ALA A 351 -6.65 2.75 14.26
CA ALA A 351 -7.16 1.65 13.43
C ALA A 351 -8.65 1.80 12.99
N GLY A 352 -9.33 2.90 13.40
CA GLY A 352 -10.76 3.08 13.14
C GLY A 352 -11.64 2.16 13.99
N ASP A 353 -12.96 2.19 13.71
CA ASP A 353 -13.95 1.43 14.47
C ASP A 353 -14.19 0.02 13.90
N VAL A 354 -14.06 -0.14 12.60
CA VAL A 354 -14.31 -1.39 11.88
C VAL A 354 -13.24 -1.62 10.80
N ALA A 355 -13.09 -2.85 10.35
CA ALA A 355 -12.25 -3.19 9.21
C ALA A 355 -12.74 -2.44 7.96
N GLY A 356 -11.82 -1.92 7.15
CA GLY A 356 -12.15 -1.10 5.98
C GLY A 356 -12.40 0.38 6.28
N ASP A 357 -12.23 0.83 7.52
CA ASP A 357 -12.25 2.26 7.86
C ASP A 357 -10.94 2.93 7.44
N PRO A 358 -10.98 4.24 7.06
CA PRO A 358 -9.76 4.99 6.80
C PRO A 358 -8.90 5.23 8.06
N GLY A 359 -9.40 4.86 9.24
CA GLY A 359 -8.83 5.21 10.53
C GLY A 359 -9.23 6.61 10.99
N ASP A 360 -9.33 6.81 12.30
CA ASP A 360 -9.67 8.11 12.89
C ASP A 360 -8.45 8.99 13.07
N ALA A 361 -8.63 10.29 12.83
CA ALA A 361 -7.56 11.25 12.97
C ALA A 361 -7.50 11.85 14.39
N TRP A 362 -6.36 11.73 15.03
CA TRP A 362 -6.06 12.33 16.33
C TRP A 362 -5.26 13.60 16.14
N ILE A 363 -5.87 14.75 16.41
CA ILE A 363 -5.27 16.07 16.22
C ILE A 363 -4.99 16.71 17.58
N GLY A 364 -3.71 16.94 17.86
CA GLY A 364 -3.27 17.51 19.14
C GLY A 364 -3.07 19.01 19.09
N ILE A 365 -3.71 19.73 20.01
CA ILE A 365 -3.59 21.19 20.17
C ILE A 365 -2.60 21.50 21.30
N PHE A 366 -1.45 22.02 20.91
CA PHE A 366 -0.27 22.20 21.74
C PHE A 366 -0.52 23.00 23.01
N ASN A 367 -1.03 24.21 22.91
CA ASN A 367 -1.23 25.13 24.03
C ASN A 367 -2.52 24.87 24.83
N GLN A 368 -3.36 23.93 24.37
CA GLN A 368 -4.52 23.41 25.12
C GLN A 368 -4.25 22.09 25.81
N GLN A 369 -3.14 21.42 25.47
CA GLN A 369 -2.78 20.10 26.00
C GLN A 369 -3.88 19.06 25.76
N ARG A 370 -4.57 19.13 24.61
CA ARG A 370 -5.74 18.35 24.27
C ARG A 370 -5.58 17.70 22.91
N PHE A 371 -6.07 16.47 22.78
CA PHE A 371 -6.28 15.78 21.52
C PHE A 371 -7.77 15.71 21.18
N TYR A 372 -8.09 15.85 19.90
CA TYR A 372 -9.41 15.66 19.31
C TYR A 372 -9.35 14.43 18.41
N GLN A 373 -10.27 13.49 18.61
CA GLN A 373 -10.49 12.35 17.73
C GLN A 373 -11.56 12.73 16.73
N LEU A 374 -11.22 12.64 15.46
CA LEU A 374 -12.07 12.99 14.33
C LEU A 374 -12.34 11.76 13.50
N ASP A 375 -13.58 11.53 13.16
CA ASP A 375 -14.00 10.48 12.24
C ASP A 375 -13.25 10.60 10.91
N GLY A 376 -12.60 9.52 10.49
CA GLY A 376 -11.71 9.53 9.34
C GLY A 376 -12.41 9.80 8.01
N ALA A 377 -13.67 9.42 7.85
CA ALA A 377 -14.43 9.60 6.62
C ALA A 377 -15.08 10.98 6.53
N THR A 378 -15.61 11.50 7.64
CA THR A 378 -16.48 12.68 7.66
C THR A 378 -15.85 13.92 8.32
N GLY A 379 -14.78 13.74 9.11
CA GLY A 379 -14.20 14.80 9.94
C GLY A 379 -15.06 15.16 11.16
N ALA A 380 -16.09 14.39 11.47
CA ALA A 380 -16.93 14.63 12.65
C ALA A 380 -16.14 14.42 13.94
N LEU A 381 -16.41 15.23 14.96
CA LEU A 381 -15.80 15.03 16.28
C LEU A 381 -16.38 13.79 16.96
N LYS A 382 -15.55 12.80 17.22
CA LYS A 382 -15.93 11.61 18.01
C LYS A 382 -15.71 11.82 19.50
N SER A 383 -14.52 12.31 19.87
CA SER A 383 -14.15 12.51 21.26
C SER A 383 -13.04 13.56 21.41
N PHE A 384 -12.72 13.91 22.64
CA PHE A 384 -11.49 14.63 22.97
C PHE A 384 -10.93 14.19 24.33
N VAL A 385 -9.63 14.36 24.51
CA VAL A 385 -8.95 14.03 25.78
C VAL A 385 -7.96 15.12 26.19
N ASP A 386 -8.01 15.53 27.44
CA ASP A 386 -7.02 16.41 28.06
C ASP A 386 -5.78 15.58 28.42
N ALA A 387 -4.75 15.67 27.59
CA ALA A 387 -3.57 14.80 27.68
C ALA A 387 -2.59 15.20 28.79
N GLY A 388 -2.69 16.43 29.31
CA GLY A 388 -1.77 16.95 30.33
C GLY A 388 -0.33 17.16 29.82
N VAL A 389 -0.12 17.10 28.51
CA VAL A 389 1.15 17.34 27.81
C VAL A 389 0.90 18.30 26.64
N THR A 390 1.94 19.06 26.28
CA THR A 390 1.85 19.96 25.13
C THR A 390 1.91 19.18 23.82
N ALA A 391 0.84 18.60 23.38
CA ALA A 391 0.68 17.75 22.19
C ALA A 391 1.59 18.17 21.00
N TYR A 392 2.88 17.81 21.05
CA TYR A 392 3.88 18.27 20.07
C TYR A 392 4.05 17.29 18.90
N GLY A 393 3.76 16.05 19.12
CA GLY A 393 3.69 14.97 18.15
C GLY A 393 2.81 13.86 18.72
N ALA A 394 2.50 12.87 17.91
CA ALA A 394 1.78 11.68 18.29
C ALA A 394 2.23 10.49 17.44
N ALA A 395 2.26 9.31 18.04
CA ALA A 395 2.40 8.03 17.39
C ALA A 395 1.56 7.00 18.15
N ILE A 396 1.03 6.01 17.45
CA ILE A 396 0.14 5.00 18.01
C ILE A 396 0.84 3.64 17.94
N ASP A 397 0.81 2.87 19.03
CA ASP A 397 1.39 1.52 19.07
C ASP A 397 0.43 0.46 18.50
N SER A 398 0.93 -0.78 18.35
CA SER A 398 0.16 -1.91 17.84
C SER A 398 -1.07 -2.28 18.70
N MET A 399 -1.11 -1.80 19.93
CA MET A 399 -2.21 -2.00 20.87
C MET A 399 -3.25 -0.88 20.85
N GLY A 400 -3.10 0.12 19.97
CA GLY A 400 -4.00 1.26 19.86
C GLY A 400 -3.79 2.33 20.93
N TYR A 401 -2.62 2.41 21.54
CA TYR A 401 -2.30 3.48 22.47
C TYR A 401 -1.53 4.61 21.77
N LEU A 402 -2.07 5.81 21.87
CA LEU A 402 -1.41 7.01 21.39
C LEU A 402 -0.41 7.54 22.42
N TYR A 403 0.82 7.76 22.00
CA TYR A 403 1.85 8.41 22.81
C TYR A 403 2.08 9.83 22.35
N ALA A 404 2.12 10.77 23.31
CA ALA A 404 2.33 12.18 23.05
C ALA A 404 3.43 12.75 23.94
N PRO A 405 4.52 13.31 23.36
CA PRO A 405 5.56 13.94 24.13
C PRO A 405 5.20 15.36 24.51
N ASN A 406 5.61 15.77 25.70
CA ASN A 406 5.67 17.17 26.09
C ASN A 406 6.99 17.76 25.56
N SER A 407 6.91 18.67 24.61
CA SER A 407 8.07 19.40 24.11
C SER A 407 8.01 20.84 24.51
N CYS A 408 9.16 21.45 24.84
CA CYS A 408 9.30 22.84 25.24
C CYS A 408 8.66 23.16 26.62
N CYS A 409 9.26 24.09 27.32
CA CYS A 409 8.66 24.91 28.38
C CYS A 409 8.19 24.20 29.67
N GLY A 410 8.85 23.12 30.10
CA GLY A 410 8.48 22.41 31.30
C GLY A 410 9.27 21.12 31.52
N ARG A 411 8.73 20.23 32.34
CA ARG A 411 9.27 18.87 32.47
C ARG A 411 8.99 18.11 31.19
N ASN A 412 10.02 17.49 30.59
CA ASN A 412 9.80 16.55 29.52
C ASN A 412 9.02 15.35 30.06
N ARG A 413 7.95 15.00 29.37
CA ARG A 413 7.01 13.96 29.78
C ARG A 413 6.43 13.31 28.54
N ILE A 414 6.04 12.06 28.66
CA ILE A 414 5.21 11.38 27.69
C ILE A 414 3.87 11.00 28.33
N ALA A 415 2.78 11.19 27.60
CA ALA A 415 1.46 10.68 27.95
C ALA A 415 1.12 9.49 27.09
N LYS A 416 0.40 8.51 27.66
CA LYS A 416 -0.19 7.37 26.96
C LYS A 416 -1.71 7.50 27.04
N ILE A 417 -2.37 7.49 25.88
CA ILE A 417 -3.81 7.64 25.71
C ILE A 417 -4.33 6.37 25.07
N ASP A 418 -5.38 5.80 25.62
CA ASP A 418 -6.13 4.73 25.01
C ASP A 418 -7.08 5.33 23.97
N THR A 419 -6.90 4.99 22.68
CA THR A 419 -7.69 5.57 21.59
C THR A 419 -9.13 5.06 21.58
N ALA A 420 -9.37 3.81 22.00
CA ALA A 420 -10.70 3.22 22.04
C ALA A 420 -11.60 3.86 23.11
N THR A 421 -11.01 4.25 24.25
CA THR A 421 -11.76 4.84 25.38
C THR A 421 -11.58 6.35 25.49
N SER A 422 -10.69 6.94 24.70
CA SER A 422 -10.30 8.36 24.77
C SER A 422 -9.89 8.80 26.17
N THR A 423 -9.07 7.99 26.85
CA THR A 423 -8.63 8.26 28.22
C THR A 423 -7.11 8.22 28.36
N VAL A 424 -6.56 9.07 29.24
CA VAL A 424 -5.14 8.99 29.62
C VAL A 424 -4.94 7.81 30.55
N VAL A 425 -4.16 6.82 30.12
CA VAL A 425 -3.88 5.61 30.92
C VAL A 425 -2.50 5.63 31.58
N GLY A 426 -1.65 6.57 31.23
CA GLY A 426 -0.34 6.73 31.87
C GLY A 426 0.37 8.02 31.49
N SER A 427 1.32 8.43 32.31
CA SER A 427 2.20 9.57 32.02
C SER A 427 3.50 9.45 32.81
N TRP A 428 4.64 9.63 32.14
CA TRP A 428 5.97 9.43 32.75
C TRP A 428 6.88 10.60 32.42
N ASP A 429 7.58 11.07 33.45
CA ASP A 429 8.60 12.11 33.29
C ASP A 429 9.86 11.52 32.66
N GLN A 430 10.40 12.22 31.66
CA GLN A 430 11.68 11.87 31.05
C GLN A 430 12.84 12.29 31.97
N PRO A 431 13.88 11.46 32.14
CA PRO A 431 15.06 11.85 32.91
C PRO A 431 15.72 13.12 32.37
N THR A 432 16.31 13.90 33.25
CA THR A 432 17.04 15.11 32.88
C THR A 432 18.45 14.74 32.44
N TRP A 433 18.67 14.51 31.17
CA TRP A 433 20.00 14.20 30.61
C TRP A 433 20.80 15.45 30.16
N GLY A 434 20.35 16.63 30.55
CA GLY A 434 20.93 17.89 30.05
C GLY A 434 20.49 18.23 28.63
N CYS A 435 19.64 17.41 28.03
CA CYS A 435 18.99 17.65 26.76
C CYS A 435 17.62 18.28 27.00
N GLY A 436 17.38 19.44 26.40
CA GLY A 436 16.23 20.27 26.74
C GLY A 436 14.86 19.82 26.28
N GLY A 437 14.69 18.76 25.45
CA GLY A 437 13.37 18.44 24.92
C GLY A 437 13.32 17.20 24.06
N SER A 438 12.09 16.81 23.79
CA SER A 438 11.73 15.82 22.79
C SER A 438 11.08 16.51 21.59
N TYR A 439 11.27 16.02 20.37
CA TYR A 439 10.78 16.70 19.18
C TYR A 439 9.87 15.79 18.33
N GLY A 440 10.42 15.01 17.39
CA GLY A 440 9.68 14.00 16.65
C GLY A 440 9.41 12.77 17.50
N ILE A 441 8.45 11.97 17.08
CA ILE A 441 8.07 10.71 17.74
C ILE A 441 7.81 9.65 16.68
N THR A 442 8.24 8.43 16.96
CA THR A 442 7.86 7.21 16.22
C THR A 442 7.82 6.03 17.19
N ILE A 443 7.31 4.91 16.72
CA ILE A 443 7.27 3.64 17.46
C ILE A 443 7.99 2.59 16.63
N ASP A 444 8.81 1.76 17.26
CA ASP A 444 9.49 0.65 16.59
C ASP A 444 8.62 -0.61 16.57
N THR A 445 9.08 -1.64 15.88
CA THR A 445 8.39 -2.94 15.75
C THR A 445 8.22 -3.70 17.07
N ASN A 446 8.86 -3.25 18.16
CA ASN A 446 8.72 -3.80 19.51
C ASN A 446 7.88 -2.89 20.41
N ASP A 447 7.09 -1.99 19.86
CA ASP A 447 6.27 -1.01 20.58
C ASP A 447 7.07 -0.09 21.51
N LYS A 448 8.37 0.10 21.26
CA LYS A 448 9.17 1.09 21.99
C LYS A 448 8.98 2.46 21.35
N VAL A 449 8.77 3.47 22.19
CA VAL A 449 8.55 4.84 21.75
C VAL A 449 9.89 5.56 21.62
N TRP A 450 10.17 6.12 20.45
CA TRP A 450 11.41 6.84 20.17
C TRP A 450 11.13 8.31 19.90
N LEU A 451 11.96 9.16 20.50
CA LEU A 451 11.86 10.62 20.40
C LEU A 451 13.17 11.21 19.89
N GLY A 452 13.09 12.22 19.05
CA GLY A 452 14.24 13.05 18.68
C GLY A 452 14.64 13.96 19.82
N GLY A 453 15.90 13.92 20.24
CA GLY A 453 16.43 14.67 21.38
C GLY A 453 16.90 16.08 20.97
N TRP A 454 16.02 17.05 20.89
CA TRP A 454 16.38 18.45 20.65
C TRP A 454 16.58 19.20 21.98
N PRO A 455 17.67 19.97 22.16
CA PRO A 455 18.75 20.31 21.25
C PRO A 455 19.94 19.33 21.25
N CYS A 456 19.83 18.14 21.79
CA CYS A 456 20.89 17.12 21.73
C CYS A 456 20.72 16.26 20.48
N ALA A 457 21.82 15.87 19.84
CA ALA A 457 21.83 14.87 18.80
C ALA A 457 21.77 13.47 19.44
N ALA A 458 20.60 13.04 19.85
CA ALA A 458 20.35 11.75 20.50
C ALA A 458 18.97 11.22 20.16
N GLY A 459 18.81 9.90 20.13
CA GLY A 459 17.53 9.24 20.25
C GLY A 459 17.16 9.02 21.72
N HIS A 460 15.93 9.22 22.08
CA HIS A 460 15.40 8.91 23.41
C HIS A 460 14.35 7.83 23.30
N MET A 461 14.63 6.65 23.78
CA MET A 461 13.72 5.51 23.80
C MET A 461 12.98 5.45 25.14
N PHE A 462 11.67 5.22 25.08
CA PHE A 462 10.82 4.86 26.19
C PHE A 462 10.24 3.47 25.99
N ASP A 463 10.43 2.58 26.96
CA ASP A 463 9.81 1.27 26.97
C ASP A 463 8.50 1.33 27.77
N PRO A 464 7.32 1.20 27.13
CA PRO A 464 6.04 1.30 27.83
C PRO A 464 5.76 0.17 28.81
N VAL A 465 6.40 -1.00 28.62
CA VAL A 465 6.21 -2.18 29.49
C VAL A 465 6.99 -2.04 30.79
N THR A 466 8.28 -1.71 30.68
CA THR A 466 9.16 -1.54 31.84
C THR A 466 9.15 -0.14 32.41
N THR A 467 8.59 0.83 31.68
CA THR A 467 8.60 2.26 31.98
C THR A 467 10.01 2.87 32.10
N VAL A 468 10.99 2.26 31.44
CA VAL A 468 12.40 2.67 31.45
C VAL A 468 12.70 3.56 30.26
N TRP A 469 13.48 4.61 30.51
CA TRP A 469 14.00 5.50 29.48
C TRP A 469 15.46 5.18 29.18
N THR A 470 15.84 5.23 27.90
CA THR A 470 17.21 5.07 27.43
C THR A 470 17.56 6.23 26.50
N GLN A 471 18.72 6.87 26.74
CA GLN A 471 19.28 7.86 25.82
C GLN A 471 20.36 7.21 24.96
N VAL A 472 20.28 7.40 23.65
CA VAL A 472 21.25 6.92 22.66
C VAL A 472 21.91 8.13 21.99
N PRO A 473 23.09 8.58 22.45
CA PRO A 473 23.81 9.69 21.83
C PRO A 473 24.32 9.34 20.43
N VAL A 474 24.25 10.30 19.49
CA VAL A 474 24.81 10.13 18.15
C VAL A 474 26.28 10.54 18.15
N PRO A 475 27.25 9.62 17.93
CA PRO A 475 28.67 9.92 17.96
C PRO A 475 29.06 11.03 16.95
N GLY A 476 29.91 11.95 17.38
CA GLY A 476 30.37 13.07 16.55
C GLY A 476 29.41 14.26 16.49
N TYR A 477 28.15 14.09 16.81
CA TYR A 477 27.10 15.13 16.79
C TYR A 477 26.62 15.50 18.20
N PHE A 478 26.57 14.55 19.11
CA PHE A 478 26.16 14.78 20.50
C PHE A 478 27.15 15.73 21.20
N GLY A 479 26.62 16.80 21.77
CA GLY A 479 27.44 17.83 22.41
C GLY A 479 28.21 18.77 21.46
N ALA A 480 28.10 18.56 20.16
CA ALA A 480 28.79 19.33 19.12
C ALA A 480 27.97 20.50 18.54
N GLY A 481 26.89 20.90 19.19
CA GLY A 481 25.99 21.97 18.72
C GLY A 481 25.00 21.49 17.64
N TRP A 482 24.69 20.21 17.63
CA TRP A 482 23.70 19.57 16.78
C TRP A 482 22.54 19.03 17.61
N GLY A 483 21.37 18.89 16.97
CA GLY A 483 20.18 18.30 17.57
C GLY A 483 19.47 17.34 16.62
N ALA A 484 18.68 16.44 17.19
CA ALA A 484 17.79 15.53 16.46
C ALA A 484 16.36 16.04 16.53
N ARG A 485 15.69 16.19 15.37
CA ARG A 485 14.29 16.61 15.33
C ARG A 485 13.37 15.48 14.92
N GLY A 486 13.31 15.14 13.64
CA GLY A 486 12.50 14.07 13.11
C GLY A 486 13.05 12.71 13.48
N VAL A 487 12.17 11.74 13.62
CA VAL A 487 12.52 10.36 13.88
C VAL A 487 11.55 9.45 13.14
N GLY A 488 12.07 8.39 12.50
CA GLY A 488 11.32 7.38 11.78
C GLY A 488 11.86 5.98 12.05
N ALA A 489 11.01 4.98 12.05
CA ALA A 489 11.38 3.56 12.16
C ALA A 489 11.33 2.91 10.78
N ASP A 490 12.33 2.05 10.46
CA ASP A 490 12.42 1.41 9.14
C ASP A 490 11.80 0.00 9.06
N GLY A 491 11.24 -0.49 10.14
CA GLY A 491 10.72 -1.86 10.17
C GLY A 491 11.79 -2.95 10.28
N GLU A 492 13.05 -2.63 9.98
CA GLU A 492 14.21 -3.53 9.99
C GLU A 492 15.01 -3.46 11.31
N GLY A 493 14.38 -2.92 12.33
CA GLY A 493 15.01 -2.77 13.66
C GLY A 493 15.95 -1.57 13.79
N ASN A 494 15.77 -0.53 12.97
CA ASN A 494 16.52 0.71 13.12
C ASN A 494 15.59 1.92 13.24
N ILE A 495 16.10 2.92 13.94
CA ILE A 495 15.51 4.25 14.06
C ILE A 495 16.40 5.26 13.33
N TRP A 496 15.79 6.10 12.54
CA TRP A 496 16.45 7.15 11.78
C TRP A 496 16.18 8.53 12.38
N LEU A 497 17.22 9.29 12.64
CA LEU A 497 17.19 10.61 13.27
C LEU A 497 17.61 11.68 12.28
N ALA A 498 16.77 12.69 12.06
CA ALA A 498 17.11 13.86 11.27
C ALA A 498 17.95 14.84 12.12
N LEU A 499 19.21 15.04 11.73
CA LEU A 499 20.21 15.81 12.49
C LEU A 499 20.57 17.12 11.78
N HIS A 500 20.57 18.23 12.51
CA HIS A 500 21.06 19.49 11.99
C HIS A 500 21.71 20.36 13.06
N PRO A 501 22.59 21.33 12.67
CA PRO A 501 23.26 22.21 13.63
C PRO A 501 22.29 23.23 14.24
N HIS A 502 22.55 23.65 15.49
CA HIS A 502 21.77 24.69 16.19
C HIS A 502 21.85 26.04 15.50
N SER A 503 22.88 26.27 14.72
CA SER A 503 23.03 27.51 13.93
C SER A 503 22.02 27.63 12.79
N PHE A 504 21.25 26.54 12.51
CA PHE A 504 20.37 26.46 11.34
C PHE A 504 21.10 26.76 10.02
N SER A 505 22.40 26.51 9.97
CA SER A 505 23.14 26.55 8.73
C SER A 505 22.71 25.39 7.81
N ASN A 506 22.94 25.55 6.50
CA ASN A 506 22.60 24.55 5.51
C ASN A 506 23.55 23.34 5.64
N ALA A 507 23.29 22.52 6.64
CA ALA A 507 23.96 21.25 6.88
C ALA A 507 22.93 20.27 7.44
N GLY A 508 23.06 19.01 7.06
CA GLY A 508 22.14 17.95 7.46
C GLY A 508 22.84 16.59 7.49
N ALA A 509 22.42 15.77 8.42
CA ALA A 509 22.85 14.38 8.53
C ALA A 509 21.69 13.51 8.98
N LEU A 510 21.80 12.21 8.75
CA LEU A 510 20.95 11.18 9.34
C LEU A 510 21.78 10.34 10.32
N GLY A 511 21.17 10.01 11.45
CA GLY A 511 21.68 9.03 12.40
C GLY A 511 20.82 7.78 12.33
N ARG A 512 21.41 6.59 12.10
CA ARG A 512 20.74 5.30 12.20
C ARG A 512 21.09 4.65 13.52
N VAL A 513 20.10 4.29 14.30
CA VAL A 513 20.24 3.62 15.61
C VAL A 513 19.62 2.24 15.52
N ASN A 514 20.38 1.18 15.74
CA ASN A 514 19.81 -0.17 15.87
C ASN A 514 19.07 -0.30 17.20
N THR A 515 17.82 -0.72 17.18
CA THR A 515 16.91 -0.74 18.35
C THR A 515 17.29 -1.77 19.41
N THR A 516 18.03 -2.81 19.05
CA THR A 516 18.45 -3.90 19.94
C THR A 516 19.83 -3.64 20.55
N THR A 517 20.79 -3.28 19.71
CA THR A 517 22.21 -3.13 20.14
C THR A 517 22.57 -1.70 20.53
N PHE A 518 21.74 -0.73 20.18
CA PHE A 518 21.98 0.71 20.27
C PHE A 518 23.24 1.16 19.51
N ALA A 519 23.71 0.36 18.55
CA ALA A 519 24.78 0.76 17.65
C ALA A 519 24.29 1.92 16.76
N VAL A 520 25.17 2.91 16.55
CA VAL A 520 24.81 4.13 15.79
C VAL A 520 25.74 4.28 14.59
N SER A 521 25.13 4.45 13.41
CA SER A 521 25.80 4.89 12.17
C SER A 521 25.31 6.28 11.79
N THR A 522 26.14 7.05 11.07
CA THR A 522 25.81 8.43 10.67
C THR A 522 26.12 8.66 9.20
N PHE A 523 25.27 9.43 8.53
CA PHE A 523 25.34 9.72 7.09
C PHE A 523 25.25 11.23 6.88
N ASP A 524 26.35 11.83 6.39
CA ASP A 524 26.39 13.26 6.03
C ASP A 524 25.67 13.45 4.69
N LEU A 525 24.49 14.02 4.72
CA LEU A 525 23.67 14.21 3.52
C LEU A 525 24.35 15.10 2.49
N ASN A 526 25.03 16.18 2.93
CA ASN A 526 25.75 17.06 2.01
C ASN A 526 26.96 16.41 1.37
N GLY A 527 27.61 15.48 2.10
CA GLY A 527 28.76 14.71 1.58
C GLY A 527 28.36 13.61 0.60
N LEU A 528 27.12 13.13 0.70
CA LEU A 528 26.58 12.05 -0.14
C LEU A 528 25.76 12.57 -1.34
N SER A 529 25.28 13.81 -1.28
CA SER A 529 24.51 14.45 -2.36
C SER A 529 25.45 15.01 -3.44
N THR A 530 25.08 14.77 -4.69
CA THR A 530 25.73 15.39 -5.87
C THR A 530 24.96 16.62 -6.37
N ALA A 531 23.83 16.94 -5.75
CA ALA A 531 23.00 18.07 -6.14
C ALA A 531 23.64 19.40 -5.79
N ALA A 532 23.41 20.42 -6.62
CA ALA A 532 23.83 21.80 -6.35
C ALA A 532 23.04 22.43 -5.18
N LEU A 533 21.95 21.84 -4.76
CA LEU A 533 21.13 22.26 -3.62
C LEU A 533 21.72 21.64 -2.36
N SER A 534 22.17 22.48 -1.45
CA SER A 534 22.66 22.02 -0.15
C SER A 534 21.49 21.54 0.72
N GLU A 535 21.69 20.42 1.38
CA GLU A 535 20.77 19.86 2.36
C GLU A 535 20.71 20.80 3.59
N GLY A 536 19.58 21.52 3.76
CA GLY A 536 19.49 22.57 4.77
C GLY A 536 18.47 22.31 5.85
N VAL A 537 18.93 21.96 7.05
CA VAL A 537 18.09 21.76 8.25
C VAL A 537 17.03 20.68 8.05
N PRO A 538 17.43 19.40 7.96
CA PRO A 538 16.48 18.30 7.93
C PRO A 538 15.66 18.26 9.22
N VAL A 539 14.34 18.26 9.08
CA VAL A 539 13.41 18.34 10.22
C VAL A 539 12.56 17.08 10.39
N GLY A 540 12.33 16.31 9.34
CA GLY A 540 11.59 15.04 9.36
C GLY A 540 12.50 13.87 8.97
N ALA A 541 12.18 12.69 9.43
CA ALA A 541 12.70 11.43 8.92
C ALA A 541 11.53 10.45 8.83
N ALA A 542 11.36 9.85 7.66
CA ALA A 542 10.38 8.80 7.43
C ALA A 542 10.96 7.77 6.46
N VAL A 543 10.34 6.62 6.39
CA VAL A 543 10.72 5.51 5.53
C VAL A 543 9.62 5.35 4.48
N ASP A 544 9.96 5.14 3.22
CA ASP A 544 8.99 4.75 2.21
C ASP A 544 8.80 3.22 2.18
N PHE A 545 7.85 2.76 1.39
CA PHE A 545 7.54 1.33 1.30
C PHE A 545 8.62 0.51 0.57
N ASP A 546 9.54 1.17 -0.15
CA ASP A 546 10.73 0.57 -0.74
C ASP A 546 11.93 0.53 0.25
N GLY A 547 11.74 1.00 1.49
CA GLY A 547 12.77 1.05 2.54
C GLY A 547 13.72 2.24 2.46
N ASN A 548 13.54 3.19 1.53
CA ASN A 548 14.38 4.37 1.44
C ASN A 548 14.05 5.38 2.54
N ILE A 549 15.06 6.13 2.95
CA ILE A 549 14.91 7.12 4.02
C ILE A 549 14.72 8.51 3.45
N TRP A 550 13.61 9.13 3.79
CA TRP A 550 13.27 10.47 3.38
C TRP A 550 13.44 11.47 4.50
N THR A 551 13.92 12.66 4.16
CA THR A 551 13.97 13.80 5.06
C THR A 551 13.49 15.07 4.34
N VAL A 552 12.88 15.99 5.08
CA VAL A 552 12.46 17.29 4.55
C VAL A 552 13.37 18.39 5.08
N ASN A 553 13.84 19.25 4.18
CA ASN A 553 14.89 20.24 4.45
C ASN A 553 14.31 21.65 4.51
N GLN A 554 14.10 22.14 5.72
CA GLN A 554 13.37 23.40 6.00
C GLN A 554 13.92 24.63 5.28
N ASN A 555 15.26 24.76 5.22
CA ASN A 555 15.91 25.95 4.70
C ASN A 555 16.08 25.94 3.18
N THR A 556 16.07 24.78 2.56
CA THR A 556 16.36 24.61 1.13
C THR A 556 15.14 24.28 0.30
N ALA A 557 13.95 24.20 0.92
CA ALA A 557 12.66 23.94 0.28
C ALA A 557 12.72 22.67 -0.61
N ASN A 558 13.24 21.57 -0.06
CA ASN A 558 13.36 20.30 -0.75
C ASN A 558 13.13 19.12 0.21
N ALA A 559 12.91 17.95 -0.37
CA ALA A 559 12.98 16.66 0.31
C ALA A 559 14.18 15.89 -0.25
N SER A 560 14.84 15.09 0.60
CA SER A 560 15.95 14.25 0.19
C SER A 560 15.64 12.80 0.48
N ARG A 561 15.99 11.92 -0.48
CA ARG A 561 15.92 10.48 -0.36
C ARG A 561 17.32 9.90 -0.25
N LEU A 562 17.62 9.24 0.85
CA LEU A 562 18.76 8.34 0.99
C LEU A 562 18.33 6.96 0.48
N PHE A 563 18.90 6.53 -0.62
CA PHE A 563 18.60 5.23 -1.21
C PHE A 563 19.21 4.09 -0.37
N ILE A 564 18.38 3.12 -0.03
CA ILE A 564 18.75 1.90 0.68
C ILE A 564 18.65 0.73 -0.29
N ASP A 565 19.74 -0.02 -0.41
CA ASP A 565 19.75 -1.22 -1.22
C ASP A 565 18.84 -2.30 -0.59
N PRO A 566 17.83 -2.82 -1.32
CA PRO A 566 16.82 -3.72 -0.74
C PRO A 566 17.38 -5.10 -0.34
N ILE A 567 18.61 -5.44 -0.75
CA ILE A 567 19.23 -6.74 -0.44
C ILE A 567 20.17 -6.62 0.77
N THR A 568 20.94 -5.53 0.81
CA THR A 568 21.95 -5.34 1.87
C THR A 568 21.45 -4.51 3.03
N HIS A 569 20.31 -3.81 2.86
CA HIS A 569 19.73 -2.83 3.79
C HIS A 569 20.73 -1.72 4.20
N GLU A 570 21.67 -1.40 3.30
CA GLU A 570 22.67 -0.36 3.49
C GLU A 570 22.54 0.76 2.44
N PRO A 571 22.93 2.00 2.77
CA PRO A 571 22.94 3.08 1.80
C PRO A 571 23.81 2.76 0.58
N ALA A 572 23.25 2.93 -0.61
CA ALA A 572 23.90 2.62 -1.87
C ALA A 572 23.53 3.66 -2.95
N ALA A 573 24.20 3.59 -4.10
CA ALA A 573 23.83 4.41 -5.24
C ALA A 573 22.52 3.90 -5.86
N HIS A 574 21.55 4.79 -6.02
CA HIS A 574 20.27 4.47 -6.66
C HIS A 574 20.49 4.05 -8.13
N PRO A 575 19.94 2.92 -8.59
CA PRO A 575 20.21 2.40 -9.93
C PRO A 575 19.84 3.35 -11.06
N GLY A 576 18.78 4.14 -10.89
CA GLY A 576 18.29 5.08 -11.91
C GLY A 576 19.05 6.41 -11.96
N THR A 577 19.47 6.95 -10.81
CA THR A 577 20.14 8.27 -10.72
C THR A 577 21.65 8.16 -10.55
N GLY A 578 22.16 7.06 -10.01
CA GLY A 578 23.54 6.87 -9.65
C GLY A 578 23.97 7.62 -8.37
N ASN A 579 23.06 8.28 -7.69
CA ASN A 579 23.31 9.02 -6.46
C ASN A 579 22.92 8.19 -5.22
N THR A 580 23.64 8.37 -4.14
CA THR A 580 23.24 7.80 -2.83
C THR A 580 22.16 8.66 -2.17
N VAL A 581 22.20 9.98 -2.39
CA VAL A 581 21.19 10.92 -1.94
C VAL A 581 20.65 11.68 -3.14
N ASP A 582 19.36 11.56 -3.39
CA ASP A 582 18.62 12.37 -4.35
C ASP A 582 17.87 13.49 -3.62
N THR A 583 17.68 14.64 -4.30
CA THR A 583 17.03 15.82 -3.74
C THR A 583 15.96 16.34 -4.68
N PHE A 584 14.77 16.57 -4.16
CA PHE A 584 13.57 16.92 -4.92
C PHE A 584 12.94 18.22 -4.37
N PRO A 585 12.58 19.19 -5.22
CA PRO A 585 11.98 20.44 -4.79
C PRO A 585 10.58 20.22 -4.20
N VAL A 586 10.23 21.02 -3.19
CA VAL A 586 8.89 21.11 -2.59
C VAL A 586 8.54 22.57 -2.32
N GLY A 587 7.41 22.83 -1.67
CA GLY A 587 7.03 24.20 -1.30
C GLY A 587 7.94 24.83 -0.22
N ALA A 588 7.77 26.12 0.00
CA ALA A 588 8.63 26.91 0.89
C ALA A 588 8.55 26.49 2.36
N ALA A 589 9.72 26.43 3.00
CA ALA A 589 9.92 26.08 4.40
C ALA A 589 9.17 24.82 4.83
N PRO A 590 9.44 23.67 4.19
CA PRO A 590 8.78 22.40 4.54
C PRO A 590 9.08 22.04 6.01
N TYR A 591 8.06 21.55 6.72
CA TYR A 591 8.15 21.36 8.16
C TYR A 591 7.30 20.16 8.61
N THR A 592 7.65 18.99 8.11
CA THR A 592 7.01 17.73 8.47
C THR A 592 7.98 16.86 9.25
N TYR A 593 7.60 16.35 10.43
CA TYR A 593 8.40 15.46 11.28
C TYR A 593 7.55 14.42 12.03
N SER A 594 6.42 14.07 11.45
CA SER A 594 5.57 12.93 11.76
C SER A 594 5.67 11.91 10.63
N ASP A 595 4.85 10.89 10.63
CA ASP A 595 4.72 9.98 9.50
C ASP A 595 4.12 10.73 8.29
N PHE A 596 4.89 10.86 7.24
CA PHE A 596 4.47 11.51 6.00
C PHE A 596 4.49 10.57 4.78
N THR A 597 4.79 9.29 5.00
CA THR A 597 4.79 8.23 4.00
C THR A 597 3.67 7.22 4.21
N GLY A 598 3.08 7.16 5.41
CA GLY A 598 2.14 6.12 5.81
C GLY A 598 2.81 4.82 6.25
N PHE A 599 4.15 4.75 6.23
CA PHE A 599 4.87 3.54 6.66
C PHE A 599 4.60 3.19 8.13
N GLY A 600 4.37 4.20 8.98
CA GLY A 600 3.99 4.02 10.38
C GLY A 600 2.67 3.29 10.59
N LEU A 601 1.78 3.26 9.59
CA LEU A 601 0.54 2.48 9.66
C LEU A 601 0.80 0.98 9.84
N ARG A 602 1.92 0.48 9.32
CA ARG A 602 2.36 -0.90 9.58
C ARG A 602 2.56 -1.21 11.06
N THR A 603 2.76 -0.20 11.91
CA THR A 603 2.89 -0.36 13.37
C THR A 603 1.56 -0.19 14.12
N VAL A 604 0.62 0.53 13.55
CA VAL A 604 -0.70 0.81 14.16
C VAL A 604 -1.67 -0.35 13.99
N THR A 605 -1.54 -1.10 12.90
CA THR A 605 -2.38 -2.26 12.65
C THR A 605 -1.96 -3.41 13.55
N ARG A 606 -2.86 -3.85 14.41
CA ARG A 606 -2.85 -5.27 14.77
C ARG A 606 -2.91 -6.01 13.45
N PRO A 607 -2.05 -7.01 13.20
CA PRO A 607 -2.27 -7.86 12.07
C PRO A 607 -3.63 -8.52 12.26
N THR A 608 -4.64 -7.94 11.66
CA THR A 608 -5.97 -8.51 11.51
C THR A 608 -6.22 -8.61 10.03
N GLY A 609 -6.77 -9.73 9.61
CA GLY A 609 -7.17 -9.89 8.24
C GLY A 609 -8.51 -10.60 8.18
N ASP A 610 -9.32 -10.25 7.22
CA ASP A 610 -10.64 -10.80 7.02
C ASP A 610 -10.71 -11.58 5.71
N TYR A 611 -11.12 -12.84 5.80
CA TYR A 611 -11.54 -13.63 4.66
C TYR A 611 -13.06 -13.67 4.66
N THR A 612 -13.66 -13.06 3.66
CA THR A 612 -15.11 -12.94 3.52
C THR A 612 -15.61 -13.80 2.38
N VAL A 613 -16.62 -14.60 2.66
CA VAL A 613 -17.26 -15.44 1.66
C VAL A 613 -18.78 -15.33 1.80
N VAL A 614 -19.49 -15.25 0.66
CA VAL A 614 -20.95 -15.17 0.63
C VAL A 614 -21.51 -16.47 0.08
N PHE A 615 -22.37 -17.11 0.86
CA PHE A 615 -23.13 -18.28 0.46
C PHE A 615 -24.56 -17.92 0.12
N GLU A 616 -25.09 -18.47 -0.95
CA GLU A 616 -26.53 -18.57 -1.19
C GLU A 616 -26.97 -19.94 -0.63
N GLY A 617 -27.97 -19.93 0.25
CA GLY A 617 -28.49 -21.12 0.90
C GLY A 617 -29.36 -21.98 -0.02
N CYS A 618 -30.64 -22.09 0.32
CA CYS A 618 -31.57 -22.94 -0.41
C CYS A 618 -31.92 -22.41 -1.80
N GLY A 619 -32.00 -23.28 -2.79
CA GLY A 619 -32.44 -22.94 -4.14
C GLY A 619 -33.89 -22.44 -4.20
N GLY A 620 -34.26 -21.82 -5.32
CA GLY A 620 -35.63 -21.38 -5.55
C GLY A 620 -36.09 -20.14 -4.75
N GLY A 621 -35.20 -19.50 -4.01
CA GLY A 621 -35.50 -18.31 -3.19
C GLY A 621 -36.02 -18.64 -1.80
N GLU A 622 -35.88 -19.90 -1.37
CA GLU A 622 -36.22 -20.34 -0.02
C GLU A 622 -35.20 -19.85 1.00
N LEU A 623 -35.61 -19.70 2.27
CA LEU A 623 -34.74 -19.29 3.34
C LEU A 623 -33.99 -20.50 3.90
N ALA A 624 -32.69 -20.41 4.03
CA ALA A 624 -31.86 -21.39 4.69
C ALA A 624 -31.87 -21.17 6.21
N HIS A 625 -31.92 -22.25 6.95
CA HIS A 625 -31.64 -22.26 8.39
C HIS A 625 -30.15 -22.50 8.60
N TRP A 626 -29.41 -21.46 8.91
CA TRP A 626 -27.96 -21.50 9.07
C TRP A 626 -27.59 -22.13 10.43
N ASP A 627 -26.99 -23.30 10.43
CA ASP A 627 -26.74 -24.10 11.63
C ASP A 627 -25.36 -23.79 12.27
N ARG A 628 -24.28 -24.00 11.51
CA ARG A 628 -22.92 -23.82 12.05
C ARG A 628 -21.89 -23.60 10.96
N VAL A 629 -20.72 -23.17 11.41
CA VAL A 629 -19.49 -23.13 10.59
C VAL A 629 -18.49 -24.12 11.18
N ASP A 630 -18.17 -25.15 10.45
CA ASP A 630 -17.08 -26.08 10.76
C ASP A 630 -15.78 -25.45 10.25
N TYR A 631 -14.76 -25.37 11.09
CA TYR A 631 -13.43 -24.93 10.70
C TYR A 631 -12.37 -25.62 11.54
N THR A 632 -11.19 -25.78 10.98
CA THR A 632 -10.00 -26.24 11.70
C THR A 632 -8.94 -25.17 11.66
N ALA A 633 -8.38 -24.85 12.81
CA ALA A 633 -7.40 -23.79 12.92
C ALA A 633 -6.33 -24.10 13.96
N THR A 634 -5.15 -23.56 13.73
CA THR A 634 -4.06 -23.49 14.71
C THR A 634 -3.91 -22.02 15.13
N ALA A 635 -4.17 -21.72 16.41
CA ALA A 635 -4.01 -20.40 16.97
C ALA A 635 -2.92 -20.41 18.06
N PRO A 636 -1.68 -20.07 17.73
CA PRO A 636 -0.60 -19.92 18.70
C PRO A 636 -0.92 -18.87 19.79
N PRO A 637 -0.25 -18.90 20.94
CA PRO A 637 -0.44 -17.87 21.96
C PRO A 637 -0.26 -16.45 21.38
N GLY A 638 -1.21 -15.57 21.67
CA GLY A 638 -1.20 -14.22 21.11
C GLY A 638 -1.93 -14.09 19.79
N THR A 639 -2.52 -15.16 19.26
CA THR A 639 -3.33 -15.12 18.06
C THR A 639 -4.75 -15.61 18.30
N ALA A 640 -5.69 -15.23 17.43
CA ALA A 640 -7.07 -15.67 17.48
C ALA A 640 -7.67 -15.82 16.08
N VAL A 641 -8.67 -16.69 15.99
CA VAL A 641 -9.57 -16.80 14.83
C VAL A 641 -10.98 -16.50 15.32
N GLU A 642 -11.63 -15.58 14.67
CA GLU A 642 -13.01 -15.15 14.95
C GLU A 642 -13.90 -15.43 13.76
N ILE A 643 -15.06 -16.01 14.00
CA ILE A 643 -16.09 -16.21 13.00
C ILE A 643 -17.21 -15.19 13.22
N TRP A 644 -17.49 -14.40 12.18
CA TRP A 644 -18.56 -13.42 12.15
C TRP A 644 -19.48 -13.69 10.97
N VAL A 645 -20.77 -13.39 11.10
CA VAL A 645 -21.73 -13.57 9.99
C VAL A 645 -22.69 -12.38 9.87
N ARG A 646 -23.18 -12.18 8.63
CA ARG A 646 -24.36 -11.38 8.33
C ARG A 646 -25.34 -12.24 7.54
N VAL A 647 -26.64 -12.06 7.75
CA VAL A 647 -27.68 -12.81 7.04
C VAL A 647 -28.69 -11.84 6.45
N GLY A 648 -29.09 -12.11 5.21
CA GLY A 648 -30.07 -11.29 4.51
C GLY A 648 -30.79 -12.04 3.38
N ASN A 649 -31.83 -11.42 2.86
CA ASN A 649 -32.62 -11.98 1.75
C ASN A 649 -32.32 -11.32 0.41
N ASP A 650 -31.52 -10.26 0.42
CA ASP A 650 -31.12 -9.51 -0.77
C ASP A 650 -29.60 -9.27 -0.70
N ARG A 651 -28.89 -9.74 -1.73
CA ARG A 651 -27.42 -9.62 -1.80
C ARG A 651 -26.96 -8.16 -1.75
N ALA A 652 -27.69 -7.26 -2.42
CA ALA A 652 -27.30 -5.85 -2.51
C ALA A 652 -27.33 -5.09 -1.16
N THR A 653 -28.06 -5.62 -0.18
CA THR A 653 -28.19 -5.02 1.16
C THR A 653 -27.54 -5.85 2.27
N LEU A 654 -26.83 -6.92 1.91
CA LEU A 654 -26.25 -7.86 2.87
C LEU A 654 -25.16 -7.19 3.74
N ASP A 655 -24.34 -6.36 3.15
CA ASP A 655 -23.25 -5.66 3.86
C ASP A 655 -23.75 -4.63 4.89
N ALA A 656 -25.00 -4.18 4.71
CA ALA A 656 -25.68 -3.29 5.67
C ALA A 656 -26.39 -4.04 6.80
N GLN A 657 -26.44 -5.38 6.78
CA GLN A 657 -27.05 -6.15 7.85
C GLN A 657 -26.15 -6.18 9.10
N PRO A 658 -26.76 -6.29 10.28
CA PRO A 658 -25.99 -6.40 11.52
C PRO A 658 -25.03 -7.58 11.50
N MET A 659 -23.80 -7.35 11.92
CA MET A 659 -22.82 -8.40 12.16
C MET A 659 -23.14 -9.15 13.45
N ILE A 660 -23.13 -10.48 13.40
CA ILE A 660 -23.38 -11.38 14.52
C ILE A 660 -22.09 -12.19 14.74
N GLY A 661 -21.61 -12.25 15.97
CA GLY A 661 -20.34 -12.87 16.33
C GLY A 661 -19.67 -12.14 17.50
N PRO A 662 -18.39 -12.45 17.84
CA PRO A 662 -17.62 -13.55 17.24
C PRO A 662 -17.86 -14.91 17.91
N TRP A 663 -17.70 -15.97 17.14
CA TRP A 663 -17.43 -17.32 17.66
C TRP A 663 -15.94 -17.59 17.51
N THR A 664 -15.31 -18.05 18.61
CA THR A 664 -13.85 -18.27 18.67
C THR A 664 -13.46 -19.74 18.88
N ILE A 665 -14.44 -20.62 19.00
CA ILE A 665 -14.22 -22.05 19.25
C ILE A 665 -14.88 -22.86 18.14
N PRO A 666 -14.12 -23.72 17.42
CA PRO A 666 -14.67 -24.60 16.41
C PRO A 666 -15.45 -25.79 17.02
N PRO A 667 -16.59 -26.22 16.42
CA PRO A 667 -17.31 -25.52 15.36
C PRO A 667 -18.07 -24.29 15.89
N ALA A 668 -18.20 -23.23 15.07
CA ALA A 668 -19.00 -22.08 15.41
C ALA A 668 -20.49 -22.43 15.27
N ASN A 669 -21.17 -22.67 16.38
CA ASN A 669 -22.61 -22.95 16.39
C ASN A 669 -23.41 -21.65 16.25
N LEU A 670 -23.96 -21.40 15.07
CA LEU A 670 -24.65 -20.17 14.74
C LEU A 670 -25.99 -20.02 15.48
N GLN A 671 -26.52 -21.09 16.06
CA GLN A 671 -27.75 -21.08 16.85
C GLN A 671 -27.50 -20.91 18.38
N ALA A 672 -26.22 -20.90 18.79
CA ALA A 672 -25.78 -20.62 20.16
C ALA A 672 -25.23 -19.19 20.30
N PRO A 673 -25.19 -18.58 21.52
CA PRO A 673 -24.60 -17.28 21.71
C PRO A 673 -23.21 -17.12 21.06
N PRO A 674 -22.93 -15.99 20.40
CA PRO A 674 -23.68 -14.72 20.31
C PRO A 674 -24.93 -14.72 19.41
N GLY A 675 -25.26 -15.84 18.74
CA GLY A 675 -26.50 -16.04 17.99
C GLY A 675 -27.76 -16.03 18.88
N PRO A 676 -28.93 -16.50 18.40
CA PRO A 676 -29.12 -17.24 17.17
C PRO A 676 -29.06 -16.38 15.91
N VAL A 677 -28.54 -16.95 14.83
CA VAL A 677 -28.53 -16.36 13.49
C VAL A 677 -29.93 -16.59 12.86
N PRO A 678 -30.55 -15.56 12.26
CA PRO A 678 -31.84 -15.70 11.61
C PRO A 678 -31.75 -16.54 10.32
N ASP A 679 -32.88 -17.13 9.92
CA ASP A 679 -33.01 -17.74 8.61
C ASP A 679 -32.88 -16.67 7.51
N GLY A 680 -32.25 -17.02 6.39
CA GLY A 680 -32.05 -16.08 5.28
C GLY A 680 -31.57 -16.75 4.03
N ARG A 681 -31.71 -16.07 2.90
CA ARG A 681 -31.25 -16.57 1.60
C ARG A 681 -29.74 -16.56 1.47
N TYR A 682 -29.09 -15.50 1.99
CA TYR A 682 -27.67 -15.29 1.90
C TYR A 682 -27.03 -15.24 3.28
N LEU A 683 -25.86 -15.86 3.41
CA LEU A 683 -24.96 -15.75 4.54
C LEU A 683 -23.66 -15.15 4.06
N GLN A 684 -23.26 -14.01 4.62
CA GLN A 684 -21.89 -13.54 4.52
C GLN A 684 -21.14 -14.05 5.75
N LEU A 685 -20.14 -14.86 5.50
CA LEU A 685 -19.24 -15.42 6.52
C LEU A 685 -17.92 -14.64 6.46
N ILE A 686 -17.49 -14.14 7.61
CA ILE A 686 -16.24 -13.42 7.76
C ILE A 686 -15.38 -14.20 8.75
N VAL A 687 -14.23 -14.68 8.27
CA VAL A 687 -13.20 -15.32 9.10
C VAL A 687 -12.14 -14.28 9.38
N ARG A 688 -12.11 -13.77 10.59
CA ARG A 688 -11.14 -12.78 11.03
C ARG A 688 -9.98 -13.45 11.74
N LEU A 689 -8.78 -13.24 11.22
CA LEU A 689 -7.53 -13.63 11.81
C LEU A 689 -6.96 -12.44 12.60
N ILE A 690 -6.47 -12.70 13.81
CA ILE A 690 -5.94 -11.66 14.71
C ILE A 690 -4.61 -12.14 15.26
N SER A 691 -3.60 -11.27 15.26
CA SER A 691 -2.34 -11.45 15.99
C SER A 691 -2.11 -10.27 16.94
N ILE A 692 -1.47 -10.48 18.07
CA ILE A 692 -1.01 -9.40 18.95
C ILE A 692 0.42 -9.00 18.66
N ASP A 693 1.16 -9.84 17.94
CA ASP A 693 2.49 -9.57 17.44
C ASP A 693 2.51 -9.80 15.92
N ARG A 694 3.59 -9.42 15.26
CA ARG A 694 3.73 -9.54 13.80
C ARG A 694 4.50 -10.79 13.39
N GLU A 695 4.98 -11.53 14.37
CA GLU A 695 5.82 -12.70 14.13
C GLU A 695 4.99 -13.99 14.10
N THR A 696 3.77 -13.95 14.68
CA THR A 696 2.93 -15.12 14.88
C THR A 696 1.58 -14.96 14.18
N THR A 697 1.26 -15.84 13.25
CA THR A 697 -0.03 -15.85 12.56
C THR A 697 -0.90 -17.01 13.02
N PRO A 698 -2.22 -16.82 13.20
CA PRO A 698 -3.15 -17.94 13.24
C PRO A 698 -3.28 -18.55 11.85
N ILE A 699 -3.52 -19.85 11.78
CA ILE A 699 -3.63 -20.60 10.54
C ILE A 699 -5.02 -21.25 10.51
N VAL A 700 -5.78 -21.06 9.44
CA VAL A 700 -7.04 -21.76 9.22
C VAL A 700 -6.84 -22.76 8.10
N HIS A 701 -7.01 -24.05 8.44
CA HIS A 701 -6.73 -25.17 7.53
C HIS A 701 -7.94 -25.56 6.70
N SER A 702 -9.15 -25.35 7.21
CA SER A 702 -10.39 -25.68 6.51
C SER A 702 -11.56 -24.86 7.04
N LEU A 703 -12.56 -24.66 6.18
CA LEU A 703 -13.78 -23.91 6.47
C LEU A 703 -14.97 -24.55 5.76
N ALA A 704 -16.11 -24.69 6.42
CA ALA A 704 -17.35 -25.14 5.82
C ALA A 704 -18.56 -24.54 6.54
N ALA A 705 -19.52 -23.99 5.80
CA ALA A 705 -20.82 -23.57 6.35
C ALA A 705 -21.84 -24.71 6.21
N ARG A 706 -22.71 -24.85 7.23
CA ARG A 706 -23.79 -25.84 7.23
C ARG A 706 -25.14 -25.17 7.45
N TRP A 707 -26.12 -25.59 6.66
CA TRP A 707 -27.49 -25.09 6.74
C TRP A 707 -28.51 -26.16 6.38
N ALA A 708 -29.75 -25.96 6.77
CA ALA A 708 -30.87 -26.78 6.40
C ALA A 708 -31.83 -26.03 5.48
N CYS A 709 -32.35 -26.72 4.48
CA CYS A 709 -33.43 -26.21 3.62
C CYS A 709 -34.77 -26.76 4.04
N PRO A 710 -35.88 -25.97 3.94
CA PRO A 710 -37.20 -26.47 4.18
C PRO A 710 -37.51 -27.64 3.22
N THR A 711 -37.89 -28.80 3.78
CA THR A 711 -38.37 -29.91 2.95
C THR A 711 -39.67 -29.51 2.32
N LEU A 712 -39.72 -29.41 1.00
CA LEU A 712 -40.99 -29.30 0.29
C LEU A 712 -41.84 -30.55 0.61
N PRO A 713 -43.10 -30.41 0.99
CA PRO A 713 -43.95 -31.56 1.09
C PRO A 713 -44.02 -32.26 -0.28
N ILE A 714 -43.66 -33.55 -0.29
CA ILE A 714 -43.77 -34.37 -1.49
C ILE A 714 -45.28 -34.48 -1.76
N GLU A 715 -45.79 -33.81 -2.82
CA GLU A 715 -47.12 -34.02 -3.34
C GLU A 715 -47.22 -35.35 -4.11
#